data_2fc82f5b88077080e68ce98d57051ff6
#
_entry.id   2fc82f5b88077080e68ce98d57051ff6
#
_cell.length_a   1.000
_cell.length_b   1.000
_cell.length_c   1.000
_cell.angle_alpha   90.00
_cell.angle_beta   90.00
_cell.angle_gamma   90.00
#
_symmetry.space_group_name_H-M   'P 1'
#
loop_
_entity.id
_entity.type
_entity.pdbx_description
1 polymer ?
#
loop_
_entity_poly.entity_id
_entity_poly.type
_entity_poly.pdbx_seq_one_letter_code
_entity_poly.pdbx_strand_id
1 'polypeptide(L)'
;MVVTGILILLAMPVYTQIRDEAQRQRKEEISLAQDQVLEAGQEESSAGEGAYNGNKKQEDTKAGTAYRSIDDAVWEEIPRIVLTPEGTGDIRVSMWPGKDGICYFFLPGFARGKDLILENAQGLQVQLGGVEAVEGDKICDITEGRAYELILLEGEEILVETSVIFRYSSDLPVLSLSTLSGDMETVNEEKEKEEAGMAVVFDKAGLPVYNGRMEGIRGRGNSTWGLSKKPYQFSLSQKTDLLGLGKGKAWNLLANGYDETKLRNQITLQLASALGMAYVPRGTMVDLYINDMYYGNYFLTQKIKVDSESVDIRDMEKSAEAVYSEEDMEEIKSFQNEDGTRKWTEDLFHESDISGGYLFERELPDRFAGETSGFVTDQGDCYALKSPAFASRDQVDYIAELMQEFQDAVEEEDGVHPVTGRHYSECIDITSFVQKYLVEEISKNYDGGVTSSFFYKPQDTVSSKIFAGPVWDYDVAFGNCNLDEIASNPIGLTRLSDHVYGTDVFARLYEKEDFLVKTKELYKEKGLPYLEKLLDEGIDEMVQESRASVEMDNIRWEELENRYQYYEEYDNSVRYLKYFVEQRMNFLNQVWLEGEVYHNVTFVVDGEPWQINCVKDGELPGNEPVPARNIGGSLFMGWVTDKGIPFDRFKPVYEDITYHAVWQELPLPEEGEP
;
A
#
# COMPACT_ATOMS: atom_id res chain seq x y z
N MET A 1 35.27 13.45 -18.50
CA MET A 1 34.22 12.43 -18.14
C MET A 1 34.44 11.74 -16.78
N VAL A 2 35.67 11.54 -16.27
CA VAL A 2 35.87 10.90 -14.96
C VAL A 2 35.74 11.90 -13.79
N VAL A 3 36.00 13.17 -13.99
CA VAL A 3 35.92 14.22 -12.94
C VAL A 3 34.48 14.66 -12.67
N THR A 4 33.61 14.60 -13.67
CA THR A 4 32.17 14.94 -13.54
C THR A 4 31.39 13.86 -12.78
N GLY A 5 31.75 12.59 -12.95
CA GLY A 5 31.12 11.47 -12.23
C GLY A 5 31.43 11.43 -10.73
N ILE A 6 32.62 11.90 -10.32
CA ILE A 6 32.99 11.93 -8.90
C ILE A 6 32.32 13.09 -8.17
N LEU A 7 32.07 14.21 -8.83
CA LEU A 7 31.32 15.35 -8.26
C LEU A 7 29.81 15.01 -8.06
N ILE A 8 29.22 14.21 -8.93
CA ILE A 8 27.82 13.75 -8.78
C ILE A 8 27.70 12.77 -7.61
N LEU A 9 28.65 11.85 -7.44
CA LEU A 9 28.67 10.88 -6.34
C LEU A 9 28.89 11.50 -4.96
N LEU A 10 29.58 12.67 -4.89
CA LEU A 10 29.79 13.40 -3.63
C LEU A 10 28.64 14.39 -3.32
N ALA A 11 27.88 14.80 -4.32
CA ALA A 11 26.73 15.69 -4.14
C ALA A 11 25.43 14.94 -3.73
N MET A 12 25.29 13.66 -4.06
CA MET A 12 24.10 12.88 -3.73
C MET A 12 23.76 12.80 -2.23
N PRO A 13 24.70 12.54 -1.31
CA PRO A 13 24.38 12.50 0.12
C PRO A 13 23.93 13.86 0.67
N VAL A 14 24.53 14.95 0.18
CA VAL A 14 24.16 16.31 0.60
C VAL A 14 22.79 16.69 0.03
N TYR A 15 22.50 16.34 -1.20
CA TYR A 15 21.20 16.58 -1.82
C TYR A 15 20.08 15.79 -1.10
N THR A 16 20.33 14.54 -0.74
CA THR A 16 19.36 13.71 0.01
C THR A 16 19.10 14.32 1.39
N GLN A 17 20.14 14.73 2.10
CA GLN A 17 20.01 15.32 3.43
C GLN A 17 19.26 16.66 3.43
N ILE A 18 19.47 17.51 2.43
CA ILE A 18 18.79 18.81 2.27
C ILE A 18 17.32 18.59 1.87
N ARG A 19 17.07 17.65 0.98
CA ARG A 19 15.72 17.26 0.59
C ARG A 19 14.92 16.72 1.80
N ASP A 20 15.53 15.86 2.61
CA ASP A 20 14.90 15.29 3.79
C ASP A 20 14.60 16.35 4.86
N GLU A 21 15.45 17.37 5.00
CA GLU A 21 15.23 18.47 5.95
C GLU A 21 14.13 19.44 5.48
N ALA A 22 14.08 19.73 4.18
CA ALA A 22 12.99 20.53 3.59
C ALA A 22 11.64 19.77 3.65
N GLN A 23 11.64 18.46 3.42
CA GLN A 23 10.45 17.62 3.56
C GLN A 23 9.97 17.55 5.02
N ARG A 24 10.89 17.51 5.99
CA ARG A 24 10.56 17.52 7.41
C ARG A 24 9.90 18.81 7.86
N GLN A 25 10.43 19.96 7.45
CA GLN A 25 9.83 21.27 7.75
C GLN A 25 8.44 21.41 7.13
N ARG A 26 8.29 20.97 5.88
CA ARG A 26 7.01 20.98 5.18
C ARG A 26 5.99 20.03 5.82
N LYS A 27 6.45 18.87 6.32
CA LYS A 27 5.62 17.93 7.07
C LYS A 27 5.06 18.57 8.35
N GLU A 28 5.87 19.35 9.05
CA GLU A 28 5.45 20.09 10.25
C GLU A 28 4.41 21.19 9.92
N GLU A 29 4.58 21.90 8.81
CA GLU A 29 3.62 22.93 8.36
C GLU A 29 2.29 22.34 7.90
N ILE A 30 2.31 21.26 7.15
CA ILE A 30 1.10 20.55 6.70
C ILE A 30 0.36 19.93 7.90
N SER A 31 1.11 19.32 8.84
CA SER A 31 0.55 18.78 10.07
C SER A 31 -0.17 19.87 10.89
N LEU A 32 0.46 21.04 11.06
CA LEU A 32 -0.13 22.17 11.77
C LEU A 32 -1.41 22.70 11.08
N ALA A 33 -1.42 22.76 9.75
CA ALA A 33 -2.60 23.18 8.99
C ALA A 33 -3.74 22.15 9.08
N GLN A 34 -3.40 20.87 9.06
CA GLN A 34 -4.36 19.77 9.18
C GLN A 34 -4.91 19.65 10.60
N ASP A 35 -4.09 19.87 11.63
CA ASP A 35 -4.52 19.90 13.02
C ASP A 35 -5.50 21.06 13.28
N GLN A 36 -5.28 22.23 12.67
CA GLN A 36 -6.21 23.35 12.74
C GLN A 36 -7.58 23.03 12.10
N VAL A 37 -7.59 22.25 11.01
CA VAL A 37 -8.82 21.80 10.36
C VAL A 37 -9.55 20.76 11.21
N LEU A 38 -8.80 19.84 11.83
CA LEU A 38 -9.38 18.84 12.75
C LEU A 38 -9.93 19.48 14.02
N GLU A 39 -9.29 20.53 14.55
CA GLU A 39 -9.80 21.30 15.68
C GLU A 39 -11.06 22.10 15.32
N ALA A 40 -11.11 22.73 14.14
CA ALA A 40 -12.29 23.43 13.67
C ALA A 40 -13.50 22.49 13.47
N GLY A 41 -13.28 21.28 12.96
CA GLY A 41 -14.31 20.25 12.83
C GLY A 41 -14.83 19.72 14.20
N GLN A 42 -14.01 19.78 15.26
CA GLN A 42 -14.43 19.44 16.62
C GLN A 42 -15.30 20.53 17.27
N GLU A 43 -15.11 21.80 16.93
CA GLU A 43 -15.95 22.89 17.46
C GLU A 43 -17.37 22.86 16.87
N GLU A 44 -17.54 22.45 15.62
CA GLU A 44 -18.87 22.31 15.02
C GLU A 44 -19.65 21.09 15.53
N SER A 45 -18.96 19.99 15.90
CA SER A 45 -19.62 18.80 16.46
C SER A 45 -19.96 18.91 17.95
N SER A 46 -19.33 19.85 18.67
CA SER A 46 -19.54 20.03 20.13
C SER A 46 -20.77 20.90 20.49
N ALA A 47 -21.48 21.42 19.50
CA ALA A 47 -22.68 22.23 19.72
C ALA A 47 -23.96 21.42 20.02
N GLY A 48 -23.89 20.11 20.12
CA GLY A 48 -25.05 19.19 20.19
C GLY A 48 -25.12 18.18 21.33
N GLU A 49 -24.27 18.21 22.38
CA GLU A 49 -24.51 17.31 23.51
C GLU A 49 -24.18 17.94 24.86
N GLY A 50 -25.19 17.95 25.71
CA GLY A 50 -25.13 18.47 27.08
C GLY A 50 -24.37 17.58 28.03
N ALA A 51 -23.50 18.22 28.76
CA ALA A 51 -22.98 17.92 30.10
C ALA A 51 -23.04 16.47 30.64
N TYR A 52 -21.88 15.80 30.67
CA TYR A 52 -21.55 14.91 31.76
C TYR A 52 -20.14 15.23 32.29
N ASN A 53 -20.11 15.98 33.40
CA ASN A 53 -18.91 16.28 34.15
C ASN A 53 -18.56 15.09 35.05
N GLY A 54 -17.44 14.46 34.83
CA GLY A 54 -16.88 13.42 35.66
C GLY A 54 -15.37 13.51 35.79
N ASN A 55 -14.89 14.55 36.47
CA ASN A 55 -13.50 14.62 36.93
C ASN A 55 -13.21 13.45 37.87
N LYS A 56 -12.50 12.43 37.45
CA LYS A 56 -11.76 11.55 38.33
C LYS A 56 -10.27 11.74 38.06
N LYS A 57 -9.62 12.49 38.94
CA LYS A 57 -8.17 12.43 39.14
C LYS A 57 -7.78 10.98 39.37
N GLN A 58 -6.98 10.44 38.50
CA GLN A 58 -6.22 9.21 38.76
C GLN A 58 -5.14 9.56 39.77
N GLU A 59 -5.27 9.05 40.96
CA GLU A 59 -4.21 9.08 41.95
C GLU A 59 -3.12 8.10 41.54
N ASP A 60 -1.93 8.65 41.28
CA ASP A 60 -0.69 7.91 41.12
C ASP A 60 -0.40 7.16 42.41
N THR A 61 -0.72 5.88 42.45
CA THR A 61 -0.16 4.98 43.47
C THR A 61 1.22 4.54 42.99
N LYS A 62 2.24 5.28 43.38
CA LYS A 62 3.62 4.84 43.33
C LYS A 62 3.79 3.64 44.27
N ALA A 63 3.67 2.43 43.72
CA ALA A 63 4.32 1.26 44.29
C ALA A 63 5.61 1.06 43.47
N GLY A 64 6.70 1.58 43.97
CA GLY A 64 8.02 1.42 43.37
C GLY A 64 8.54 0.01 43.65
N THR A 65 8.35 -0.90 42.71
CA THR A 65 9.27 -2.00 42.47
C THR A 65 10.11 -1.58 41.29
N ALA A 66 11.41 -1.39 41.54
CA ALA A 66 12.39 -1.14 40.47
C ALA A 66 12.49 -2.41 39.65
N TYR A 67 11.78 -2.46 38.51
CA TYR A 67 11.97 -3.49 37.51
C TYR A 67 13.39 -3.34 36.94
N ARG A 68 14.19 -4.41 36.97
CA ARG A 68 15.41 -4.46 36.21
C ARG A 68 15.01 -4.40 34.73
N SER A 69 15.46 -3.38 33.99
CA SER A 69 15.43 -3.41 32.53
C SER A 69 16.26 -4.62 32.09
N ILE A 70 15.65 -5.49 31.35
CA ILE A 70 16.35 -6.62 30.72
C ILE A 70 17.10 -5.99 29.54
N ASP A 71 18.42 -6.18 29.47
CA ASP A 71 19.25 -5.72 28.35
C ASP A 71 18.85 -6.46 27.06
N ASP A 72 18.88 -5.78 25.90
CA ASP A 72 18.49 -6.34 24.60
C ASP A 72 19.15 -7.71 24.29
N ALA A 73 20.38 -7.91 24.73
CA ALA A 73 21.10 -9.19 24.59
C ALA A 73 20.48 -10.36 25.39
N VAL A 74 19.69 -10.09 26.42
CA VAL A 74 19.07 -11.11 27.27
C VAL A 74 17.73 -11.56 26.66
N TRP A 75 17.08 -10.75 25.83
CA TRP A 75 15.80 -11.06 25.21
C TRP A 75 15.85 -12.26 24.25
N GLU A 76 16.96 -12.46 23.55
CA GLU A 76 17.15 -13.61 22.65
C GLU A 76 17.29 -14.93 23.41
N GLU A 77 17.64 -14.88 24.71
CA GLU A 77 17.83 -16.04 25.57
C GLU A 77 16.58 -16.38 26.41
N ILE A 78 15.50 -15.57 26.35
CA ILE A 78 14.28 -15.85 27.13
C ILE A 78 13.61 -17.12 26.60
N PRO A 79 13.34 -18.11 27.48
CA PRO A 79 12.64 -19.32 27.09
C PRO A 79 11.26 -19.00 26.50
N ARG A 80 10.96 -19.55 25.34
CA ARG A 80 9.66 -19.38 24.70
C ARG A 80 8.59 -20.15 25.46
N ILE A 81 7.72 -19.42 26.17
CA ILE A 81 6.52 -19.99 26.76
C ILE A 81 5.41 -19.93 25.73
N VAL A 82 4.72 -21.04 25.56
CA VAL A 82 3.64 -21.20 24.59
C VAL A 82 2.34 -21.46 25.33
N LEU A 83 1.28 -20.79 24.89
CA LEU A 83 -0.08 -20.99 25.36
C LEU A 83 -0.97 -21.48 24.23
N THR A 84 -1.84 -22.46 24.54
CA THR A 84 -2.86 -22.96 23.62
C THR A 84 -4.23 -22.70 24.23
N PRO A 85 -5.11 -21.91 23.56
CA PRO A 85 -6.49 -21.73 24.02
C PRO A 85 -7.27 -23.04 23.99
N GLU A 86 -7.94 -23.40 25.07
CA GLU A 86 -8.63 -24.68 25.18
C GLU A 86 -9.73 -24.85 24.12
N GLY A 87 -9.73 -26.00 23.44
CA GLY A 87 -10.73 -26.37 22.43
C GLY A 87 -10.63 -25.63 21.10
N THR A 88 -9.52 -24.95 20.83
CA THR A 88 -9.27 -24.24 19.54
C THR A 88 -8.39 -25.02 18.56
N GLY A 89 -8.11 -26.30 18.82
CA GLY A 89 -7.26 -27.11 17.95
C GLY A 89 -5.79 -26.70 18.02
N ASP A 90 -5.17 -26.58 16.83
CA ASP A 90 -3.72 -26.46 16.68
C ASP A 90 -3.18 -25.01 16.72
N ILE A 91 -3.91 -24.06 17.30
CA ILE A 91 -3.36 -22.70 17.47
C ILE A 91 -2.51 -22.62 18.74
N ARG A 92 -1.25 -22.31 18.56
CA ARG A 92 -0.26 -22.12 19.63
C ARG A 92 0.21 -20.67 19.58
N VAL A 93 0.38 -20.05 20.73
CA VAL A 93 0.80 -18.65 20.84
C VAL A 93 2.02 -18.56 21.74
N SER A 94 3.14 -18.18 21.16
CA SER A 94 4.37 -17.88 21.91
C SER A 94 4.32 -16.51 22.55
N MET A 95 4.90 -16.42 23.74
CA MET A 95 5.21 -15.17 24.40
C MET A 95 6.14 -14.32 23.52
N TRP A 96 5.81 -13.04 23.37
CA TRP A 96 6.66 -12.07 22.69
C TRP A 96 7.25 -11.07 23.69
N PRO A 97 8.59 -10.94 23.75
CA PRO A 97 9.26 -9.94 24.58
C PRO A 97 9.18 -8.55 23.90
N GLY A 98 8.53 -7.60 24.56
CA GLY A 98 8.43 -6.21 24.08
C GLY A 98 9.68 -5.40 24.44
N LYS A 99 10.01 -4.41 23.64
CA LYS A 99 11.14 -3.50 23.88
C LYS A 99 10.98 -2.61 25.12
N ASP A 100 9.75 -2.44 25.57
CA ASP A 100 9.40 -1.76 26.83
C ASP A 100 9.75 -2.58 28.10
N GLY A 101 10.31 -3.77 27.92
CA GLY A 101 10.65 -4.68 29.02
C GLY A 101 9.46 -5.49 29.55
N ILE A 102 8.33 -5.47 28.85
CA ILE A 102 7.12 -6.22 29.17
C ILE A 102 6.97 -7.37 28.16
N CYS A 103 6.59 -8.52 28.63
CA CYS A 103 6.22 -9.64 27.74
C CYS A 103 4.74 -9.55 27.36
N TYR A 104 4.41 -10.02 26.19
CA TYR A 104 3.04 -10.02 25.66
C TYR A 104 2.63 -11.41 25.18
N PHE A 105 1.37 -11.78 25.46
CA PHE A 105 0.67 -12.80 24.73
C PHE A 105 -0.38 -12.14 23.82
N PHE A 106 -0.18 -12.18 22.54
CA PHE A 106 -1.12 -11.71 21.51
C PHE A 106 -2.03 -12.87 21.11
N LEU A 107 -3.23 -12.90 21.64
CA LEU A 107 -4.16 -14.00 21.49
C LEU A 107 -5.22 -13.69 20.40
N PRO A 108 -5.67 -14.69 19.62
CA PRO A 108 -6.76 -14.49 18.68
C PRO A 108 -8.07 -14.13 19.40
N GLY A 109 -8.96 -13.39 18.74
CA GLY A 109 -10.24 -12.94 19.29
C GLY A 109 -11.10 -14.10 19.81
N PHE A 110 -11.14 -15.22 19.08
CA PHE A 110 -11.90 -16.41 19.49
C PHE A 110 -11.36 -17.15 20.72
N ALA A 111 -10.17 -16.77 21.21
CA ALA A 111 -9.62 -17.29 22.48
C ALA A 111 -10.19 -16.56 23.71
N ARG A 112 -10.91 -15.46 23.51
CA ARG A 112 -11.50 -14.67 24.60
C ARG A 112 -12.47 -15.53 25.43
N GLY A 113 -12.25 -15.54 26.74
CA GLY A 113 -13.05 -16.31 27.70
C GLY A 113 -12.76 -17.82 27.74
N LYS A 114 -11.71 -18.28 27.07
CA LYS A 114 -11.23 -19.65 27.18
C LYS A 114 -10.07 -19.75 28.17
N ASP A 115 -9.95 -20.92 28.81
CA ASP A 115 -8.76 -21.25 29.57
C ASP A 115 -7.56 -21.41 28.61
N LEU A 116 -6.37 -21.02 29.07
CA LEU A 116 -5.14 -21.14 28.31
C LEU A 116 -4.33 -22.30 28.86
N ILE A 117 -3.97 -23.26 28.05
CA ILE A 117 -3.13 -24.40 28.45
C ILE A 117 -1.67 -24.00 28.27
N LEU A 118 -0.88 -24.12 29.35
CA LEU A 118 0.55 -23.85 29.31
C LEU A 118 1.28 -25.01 28.61
N GLU A 119 1.90 -24.71 27.50
CA GLU A 119 2.83 -25.60 26.82
C GLU A 119 4.26 -25.10 26.99
N ASN A 120 5.03 -25.78 27.81
CA ASN A 120 6.41 -25.40 28.07
C ASN A 120 7.34 -26.55 27.70
N ALA A 121 7.89 -26.50 26.49
CA ALA A 121 8.78 -27.55 25.96
C ALA A 121 10.12 -27.67 26.71
N GLN A 122 10.44 -26.81 27.68
CA GLN A 122 11.77 -26.73 28.31
C GLN A 122 11.80 -27.15 29.78
N GLY A 123 10.66 -27.57 30.34
CA GLY A 123 10.61 -28.09 31.72
C GLY A 123 10.77 -27.02 32.83
N LEU A 124 10.60 -25.72 32.46
CA LEU A 124 10.65 -24.61 33.41
C LEU A 124 9.41 -24.57 34.29
N GLN A 125 9.57 -24.10 35.50
CA GLN A 125 8.45 -23.68 36.33
C GLN A 125 8.07 -22.24 36.03
N VAL A 126 6.78 -22.00 35.85
CA VAL A 126 6.23 -20.68 35.54
C VAL A 126 5.43 -20.20 36.76
N GLN A 127 5.75 -19.02 37.24
CA GLN A 127 4.90 -18.33 38.21
C GLN A 127 4.26 -17.13 37.53
N LEU A 128 2.94 -17.09 37.50
CA LEU A 128 2.16 -16.04 36.86
C LEU A 128 1.23 -15.40 37.89
N GLY A 129 1.47 -14.11 38.22
CA GLY A 129 0.68 -13.38 39.20
C GLY A 129 0.68 -14.05 40.59
N GLY A 130 1.77 -14.73 40.96
CA GLY A 130 1.93 -15.46 42.22
C GLY A 130 1.32 -16.88 42.19
N VAL A 131 0.85 -17.37 41.07
CA VAL A 131 0.36 -18.75 40.89
C VAL A 131 1.38 -19.55 40.09
N GLU A 132 1.80 -20.70 40.66
CA GLU A 132 2.70 -21.64 39.99
C GLU A 132 1.93 -22.47 38.97
N ALA A 133 2.51 -22.63 37.80
CA ALA A 133 2.01 -23.47 36.72
C ALA A 133 3.14 -24.29 36.10
N VAL A 134 2.84 -25.52 35.67
CA VAL A 134 3.73 -26.40 34.91
C VAL A 134 3.08 -26.80 33.60
N GLU A 135 3.84 -27.44 32.75
CA GLU A 135 3.35 -27.92 31.45
C GLU A 135 2.04 -28.73 31.61
N GLY A 136 1.02 -28.35 30.83
CA GLY A 136 -0.30 -28.94 30.86
C GLY A 136 -1.30 -28.27 31.83
N ASP A 137 -0.85 -27.37 32.68
CA ASP A 137 -1.73 -26.64 33.56
C ASP A 137 -2.56 -25.59 32.82
N LYS A 138 -3.74 -25.30 33.38
CA LYS A 138 -4.64 -24.26 32.86
C LYS A 138 -4.40 -22.94 33.56
N ILE A 139 -4.21 -21.90 32.76
CA ILE A 139 -4.20 -20.51 33.22
C ILE A 139 -5.60 -19.96 33.02
N CYS A 140 -6.28 -19.67 34.10
CA CYS A 140 -7.67 -19.23 34.15
C CYS A 140 -7.75 -17.76 34.61
N ASP A 141 -8.92 -17.14 34.41
CA ASP A 141 -9.25 -15.81 34.95
C ASP A 141 -8.30 -14.67 34.51
N ILE A 142 -7.75 -14.77 33.34
CA ILE A 142 -6.91 -13.73 32.73
C ILE A 142 -7.75 -12.50 32.37
N THR A 143 -7.35 -11.35 32.92
CA THR A 143 -7.93 -10.05 32.58
C THR A 143 -7.08 -9.38 31.50
N GLU A 144 -7.69 -9.07 30.35
CA GLU A 144 -7.05 -8.37 29.24
C GLU A 144 -6.44 -7.03 29.67
N GLY A 145 -5.23 -6.74 29.20
CA GLY A 145 -4.53 -5.48 29.45
C GLY A 145 -3.96 -5.32 30.86
N ARG A 146 -4.25 -6.26 31.78
CA ARG A 146 -3.65 -6.26 33.12
C ARG A 146 -2.24 -6.85 33.07
N ALA A 147 -1.30 -6.17 33.71
CA ALA A 147 0.04 -6.71 33.91
C ALA A 147 0.04 -7.75 35.06
N TYR A 148 0.63 -8.91 34.76
CA TYR A 148 0.89 -9.97 35.73
C TYR A 148 2.40 -10.11 35.91
N GLU A 149 2.86 -10.32 37.13
CA GLU A 149 4.24 -10.72 37.37
C GLU A 149 4.50 -12.10 36.74
N LEU A 150 5.58 -12.22 36.00
CA LEU A 150 6.03 -13.46 35.37
C LEU A 150 7.41 -13.80 35.89
N ILE A 151 7.55 -14.96 36.55
CA ILE A 151 8.83 -15.51 37.00
C ILE A 151 9.02 -16.87 36.32
N LEU A 152 10.16 -17.06 35.62
CA LEU A 152 10.58 -18.33 35.06
C LEU A 152 11.73 -18.89 35.87
N LEU A 153 11.60 -20.15 36.30
CA LEU A 153 12.60 -20.81 37.15
C LEU A 153 13.09 -22.12 36.48
N GLU A 154 14.38 -22.35 36.60
CA GLU A 154 15.01 -23.67 36.38
C GLU A 154 15.46 -24.22 37.75
N GLY A 155 14.68 -25.11 38.33
CA GLY A 155 14.89 -25.57 39.69
C GLY A 155 14.66 -24.44 40.72
N GLU A 156 15.71 -24.01 41.42
CA GLU A 156 15.67 -22.89 42.37
C GLU A 156 16.21 -21.57 41.77
N GLU A 157 16.70 -21.58 40.53
CA GLU A 157 17.30 -20.42 39.86
C GLU A 157 16.24 -19.63 39.08
N ILE A 158 16.17 -18.31 39.35
CA ILE A 158 15.31 -17.40 38.58
C ILE A 158 16.04 -17.04 37.29
N LEU A 159 15.52 -17.47 36.14
CA LEU A 159 16.02 -17.12 34.82
C LEU A 159 15.47 -15.77 34.35
N VAL A 160 14.17 -15.53 34.58
CA VAL A 160 13.47 -14.33 34.14
C VAL A 160 12.52 -13.87 35.22
N GLU A 161 12.52 -12.57 35.49
CA GLU A 161 11.52 -11.88 36.33
C GLU A 161 11.08 -10.62 35.58
N THR A 162 9.83 -10.59 35.12
CA THR A 162 9.29 -9.51 34.33
C THR A 162 7.78 -9.40 34.49
N SER A 163 7.14 -8.51 33.76
CA SER A 163 5.69 -8.45 33.59
C SER A 163 5.22 -9.05 32.30
N VAL A 164 4.04 -9.65 32.32
CA VAL A 164 3.37 -10.11 31.09
C VAL A 164 1.97 -9.54 30.99
N ILE A 165 1.58 -9.12 29.78
CA ILE A 165 0.25 -8.61 29.45
C ILE A 165 -0.37 -9.49 28.38
N PHE A 166 -1.65 -9.83 28.57
CA PHE A 166 -2.46 -10.56 27.60
C PHE A 166 -3.29 -9.58 26.81
N ARG A 167 -3.20 -9.66 25.48
CA ARG A 167 -4.01 -8.91 24.51
C ARG A 167 -4.80 -9.88 23.66
N TYR A 168 -6.06 -9.57 23.44
CA TYR A 168 -6.93 -10.33 22.54
C TYR A 168 -7.26 -9.50 21.33
N SER A 169 -7.07 -10.08 20.15
CA SER A 169 -7.40 -9.46 18.91
C SER A 169 -8.91 -9.22 18.73
N SER A 170 -9.27 -8.51 17.68
CA SER A 170 -10.64 -8.49 17.14
C SER A 170 -11.05 -9.89 16.70
N ASP A 171 -12.35 -10.08 16.41
CA ASP A 171 -12.86 -11.34 15.87
C ASP A 171 -12.50 -11.45 14.37
N LEU A 172 -11.21 -11.49 14.07
CA LEU A 172 -10.68 -11.71 12.71
C LEU A 172 -10.40 -13.20 12.47
N PRO A 173 -10.41 -13.64 11.20
CA PRO A 173 -9.83 -14.92 10.85
C PRO A 173 -8.34 -14.97 11.21
N VAL A 174 -7.83 -16.17 11.49
CA VAL A 174 -6.45 -16.38 11.88
C VAL A 174 -5.74 -17.28 10.88
N LEU A 175 -4.54 -16.85 10.49
CA LEU A 175 -3.64 -17.65 9.66
C LEU A 175 -2.42 -18.03 10.51
N SER A 176 -2.28 -19.32 10.78
CA SER A 176 -1.12 -19.90 11.48
C SER A 176 -0.29 -20.68 10.49
N LEU A 177 0.93 -20.20 10.25
CA LEU A 177 1.93 -20.82 9.37
C LEU A 177 3.08 -21.37 10.18
N SER A 178 3.65 -22.49 9.77
CA SER A 178 4.89 -22.99 10.32
C SER A 178 5.83 -23.40 9.19
N THR A 179 7.09 -22.99 9.29
CA THR A 179 8.17 -23.37 8.39
C THR A 179 8.82 -24.69 8.84
N LEU A 180 9.52 -25.36 7.96
CA LEU A 180 10.23 -26.61 8.31
C LEU A 180 11.41 -26.36 9.24
N SER A 181 12.09 -25.20 9.13
CA SER A 181 13.16 -24.78 10.05
C SER A 181 12.64 -24.43 11.44
N GLY A 182 11.38 -23.95 11.54
CA GLY A 182 10.81 -23.40 12.76
C GLY A 182 11.17 -21.93 13.01
N ASP A 183 11.79 -21.25 12.04
CA ASP A 183 12.13 -19.83 12.06
C ASP A 183 11.83 -19.16 10.71
N MET A 184 12.19 -17.90 10.55
CA MET A 184 12.01 -17.12 9.32
C MET A 184 13.32 -16.52 8.81
N GLU A 185 14.47 -16.98 9.31
CA GLU A 185 15.76 -16.41 8.96
C GLU A 185 16.02 -16.52 7.46
N THR A 186 15.89 -17.73 6.90
CA THR A 186 16.08 -17.99 5.46
C THR A 186 15.14 -17.14 4.59
N VAL A 187 13.87 -17.08 4.95
CA VAL A 187 12.84 -16.33 4.19
C VAL A 187 13.07 -14.84 4.27
N ASN A 188 13.54 -14.32 5.40
CA ASN A 188 13.76 -12.90 5.62
C ASN A 188 15.10 -12.39 5.10
N GLU A 189 16.06 -13.30 4.83
CA GLU A 189 17.37 -12.93 4.30
C GLU A 189 17.28 -12.38 2.86
N GLU A 190 16.53 -13.08 1.99
CA GLU A 190 16.33 -12.68 0.60
C GLU A 190 14.87 -12.90 0.19
N LYS A 191 14.29 -11.94 -0.52
CA LYS A 191 12.87 -11.95 -0.92
C LYS A 191 12.44 -13.18 -1.72
N GLU A 192 13.33 -13.72 -2.53
CA GLU A 192 13.07 -14.86 -3.42
C GLU A 192 13.24 -16.22 -2.73
N LYS A 193 13.86 -16.27 -1.54
CA LYS A 193 14.02 -17.52 -0.80
C LYS A 193 12.67 -18.00 -0.28
N GLU A 194 12.38 -19.26 -0.56
CA GLU A 194 11.11 -19.91 -0.21
C GLU A 194 11.33 -21.09 0.73
N GLU A 195 10.46 -21.25 1.72
CA GLU A 195 10.49 -22.37 2.63
C GLU A 195 9.12 -23.04 2.75
N ALA A 196 9.11 -24.37 2.68
CA ALA A 196 7.92 -25.19 2.85
C ALA A 196 7.51 -25.32 4.32
N GLY A 197 6.25 -25.75 4.55
CA GLY A 197 5.76 -25.92 5.91
C GLY A 197 4.31 -26.38 5.98
N MET A 198 3.62 -25.92 7.02
CA MET A 198 2.19 -26.18 7.24
C MET A 198 1.43 -24.85 7.35
N ALA A 199 0.17 -24.87 6.96
CA ALA A 199 -0.75 -23.77 7.12
C ALA A 199 -2.04 -24.26 7.77
N VAL A 200 -2.50 -23.53 8.79
CA VAL A 200 -3.82 -23.70 9.38
C VAL A 200 -4.54 -22.35 9.29
N VAL A 201 -5.74 -22.37 8.74
CA VAL A 201 -6.56 -21.14 8.62
C VAL A 201 -7.82 -21.35 9.44
N PHE A 202 -8.10 -20.42 10.35
CA PHE A 202 -9.28 -20.42 11.18
C PHE A 202 -10.23 -19.31 10.74
N ASP A 203 -11.52 -19.59 10.77
CA ASP A 203 -12.52 -18.53 10.61
C ASP A 203 -12.64 -17.66 11.89
N LYS A 204 -13.50 -16.64 11.84
CA LYS A 204 -13.78 -15.73 12.97
C LYS A 204 -14.22 -16.44 14.26
N ALA A 205 -14.80 -17.64 14.16
CA ALA A 205 -15.23 -18.44 15.31
C ALA A 205 -14.14 -19.40 15.84
N GLY A 206 -12.98 -19.45 15.20
CA GLY A 206 -11.88 -20.34 15.57
C GLY A 206 -12.05 -21.76 15.05
N LEU A 207 -12.90 -21.97 14.02
CA LEU A 207 -13.03 -23.24 13.35
C LEU A 207 -12.01 -23.32 12.21
N PRO A 208 -11.23 -24.42 12.09
CA PRO A 208 -10.28 -24.58 11.02
C PRO A 208 -11.00 -24.79 9.68
N VAL A 209 -10.79 -23.87 8.73
CA VAL A 209 -11.30 -23.94 7.34
C VAL A 209 -10.25 -24.54 6.40
N TYR A 210 -9.00 -24.53 6.80
CA TYR A 210 -7.89 -25.23 6.14
C TYR A 210 -6.90 -25.74 7.19
N ASN A 211 -6.39 -26.93 7.00
CA ASN A 211 -5.26 -27.48 7.74
C ASN A 211 -4.51 -28.42 6.78
N GLY A 212 -3.32 -28.03 6.37
CA GLY A 212 -2.57 -28.81 5.39
C GLY A 212 -1.21 -28.21 5.05
N ARG A 213 -0.55 -28.87 4.10
CA ARG A 213 0.80 -28.51 3.67
C ARG A 213 0.80 -27.17 2.95
N MET A 214 1.73 -26.32 3.33
CA MET A 214 2.20 -25.13 2.61
C MET A 214 3.40 -25.54 1.76
N GLU A 215 3.33 -25.34 0.43
CA GLU A 215 4.45 -25.64 -0.46
C GLU A 215 5.60 -24.68 -0.24
N GLY A 216 5.28 -23.41 0.00
CA GLY A 216 6.28 -22.41 0.34
C GLY A 216 5.69 -21.12 0.88
N ILE A 217 6.51 -20.41 1.65
CA ILE A 217 6.36 -19.02 2.01
C ILE A 217 7.62 -18.27 1.61
N ARG A 218 7.48 -17.08 1.02
CA ARG A 218 8.59 -16.21 0.63
C ARG A 218 8.22 -14.74 0.78
N GLY A 219 9.23 -13.89 0.72
CA GLY A 219 9.05 -12.45 0.66
C GLY A 219 8.33 -11.97 -0.60
N ARG A 220 7.73 -10.79 -0.53
CA ARG A 220 7.13 -10.07 -1.66
C ARG A 220 7.25 -8.56 -1.48
N GLY A 221 6.74 -7.82 -2.48
CA GLY A 221 6.77 -6.36 -2.49
C GLY A 221 8.11 -5.81 -2.95
N ASN A 222 8.17 -4.51 -3.15
CA ASN A 222 9.36 -3.77 -3.53
C ASN A 222 9.85 -2.90 -2.36
N SER A 223 9.35 -1.67 -2.23
CA SER A 223 9.72 -0.77 -1.12
C SER A 223 9.29 -1.33 0.25
N THR A 224 8.14 -1.99 0.32
CA THR A 224 7.61 -2.59 1.56
C THR A 224 8.44 -3.76 2.08
N TRP A 225 9.23 -4.44 1.21
CA TRP A 225 10.16 -5.49 1.65
C TRP A 225 11.28 -4.95 2.54
N GLY A 226 11.62 -3.65 2.41
CA GLY A 226 12.61 -2.97 3.24
C GLY A 226 12.16 -2.69 4.67
N LEU A 227 10.86 -2.82 4.97
CA LEU A 227 10.32 -2.58 6.31
C LEU A 227 10.62 -3.75 7.26
N SER A 228 10.63 -3.47 8.56
CA SER A 228 10.73 -4.51 9.61
C SER A 228 9.53 -5.47 9.55
N LYS A 229 8.31 -4.96 9.37
CA LYS A 229 7.11 -5.75 9.10
C LYS A 229 7.03 -6.09 7.61
N LYS A 230 7.47 -7.28 7.26
CA LYS A 230 7.59 -7.72 5.87
C LYS A 230 6.28 -8.28 5.31
N PRO A 231 5.94 -7.98 4.04
CA PRO A 231 4.88 -8.67 3.33
C PRO A 231 5.37 -10.02 2.79
N TYR A 232 4.46 -11.00 2.72
CA TYR A 232 4.77 -12.36 2.26
C TYR A 232 3.83 -12.83 1.16
N GLN A 233 4.26 -13.85 0.43
CA GLN A 233 3.45 -14.69 -0.43
C GLN A 233 3.60 -16.13 0.05
N PHE A 234 2.49 -16.87 0.14
CA PHE A 234 2.56 -18.30 0.42
C PHE A 234 1.73 -19.09 -0.58
N SER A 235 2.09 -20.38 -0.75
CA SER A 235 1.42 -21.32 -1.64
C SER A 235 0.99 -22.57 -0.91
N LEU A 236 -0.25 -22.99 -1.17
CA LEU A 236 -0.81 -24.24 -0.65
C LEU A 236 -0.54 -25.39 -1.62
N SER A 237 -0.54 -26.62 -1.11
CA SER A 237 -0.38 -27.84 -1.93
C SER A 237 -1.49 -28.03 -2.96
N GLN A 238 -2.66 -27.44 -2.74
CA GLN A 238 -3.79 -27.53 -3.65
C GLN A 238 -4.60 -26.22 -3.67
N LYS A 239 -5.30 -25.97 -4.76
CA LYS A 239 -6.25 -24.83 -4.84
C LYS A 239 -7.33 -25.01 -3.79
N THR A 240 -7.45 -24.03 -2.89
CA THR A 240 -8.39 -24.02 -1.77
C THR A 240 -9.11 -22.68 -1.70
N ASP A 241 -10.39 -22.70 -1.40
CA ASP A 241 -11.14 -21.51 -1.07
C ASP A 241 -10.85 -21.14 0.39
N LEU A 242 -10.02 -20.13 0.59
CA LEU A 242 -9.76 -19.60 1.91
C LEU A 242 -10.77 -18.51 2.26
N LEU A 243 -11.56 -18.75 3.29
CA LEU A 243 -12.49 -17.75 3.87
C LEU A 243 -13.53 -17.18 2.88
N GLY A 244 -13.90 -17.92 1.85
CA GLY A 244 -14.84 -17.44 0.82
C GLY A 244 -14.24 -16.50 -0.22
N LEU A 245 -12.91 -16.36 -0.24
CA LEU A 245 -12.21 -15.49 -1.18
C LEU A 245 -12.01 -16.10 -2.57
N GLY A 246 -12.55 -17.32 -2.81
CA GLY A 246 -12.38 -18.09 -4.04
C GLY A 246 -11.19 -19.04 -3.99
N LYS A 247 -11.14 -19.94 -4.98
CA LYS A 247 -10.12 -21.00 -5.00
C LYS A 247 -8.77 -20.50 -5.49
N GLY A 248 -7.81 -20.38 -4.59
CA GLY A 248 -6.42 -20.03 -4.88
C GLY A 248 -5.43 -21.08 -4.40
N LYS A 249 -4.28 -21.18 -5.08
CA LYS A 249 -3.10 -21.90 -4.60
C LYS A 249 -2.11 -20.94 -3.96
N ALA A 250 -1.88 -19.79 -4.60
CA ALA A 250 -0.98 -18.73 -4.13
C ALA A 250 -1.76 -17.55 -3.58
N TRP A 251 -1.34 -17.07 -2.42
CA TRP A 251 -1.97 -16.00 -1.65
C TRP A 251 -0.95 -14.97 -1.21
N ASN A 252 -1.34 -13.70 -1.18
CA ASN A 252 -0.51 -12.61 -0.69
C ASN A 252 -0.96 -12.19 0.71
N LEU A 253 0.01 -11.87 1.53
CA LEU A 253 -0.12 -11.28 2.85
C LEU A 253 0.47 -9.88 2.79
N LEU A 254 -0.40 -8.86 2.60
CA LEU A 254 0.02 -7.47 2.59
C LEU A 254 0.18 -6.98 4.02
N ALA A 255 1.36 -6.48 4.34
CA ALA A 255 1.68 -6.01 5.69
C ALA A 255 1.01 -4.68 6.03
N ASN A 256 0.54 -3.92 5.02
CA ASN A 256 0.02 -2.54 5.15
C ASN A 256 0.95 -1.65 6.00
N GLY A 257 2.27 -1.82 5.81
CA GLY A 257 3.28 -1.16 6.65
C GLY A 257 3.33 0.35 6.45
N TYR A 258 2.91 0.85 5.30
CA TYR A 258 2.81 2.29 5.02
C TYR A 258 1.45 2.90 5.38
N ASP A 259 0.44 2.09 5.66
CA ASP A 259 -0.90 2.56 6.00
C ASP A 259 -1.21 2.32 7.48
N GLU A 260 -1.16 3.36 8.31
CA GLU A 260 -1.47 3.26 9.74
C GLU A 260 -2.91 2.79 9.98
N THR A 261 -3.85 3.18 9.11
CA THR A 261 -5.25 2.72 9.21
C THR A 261 -5.43 1.26 8.85
N LYS A 262 -4.53 0.68 8.04
CA LYS A 262 -4.61 -0.64 7.42
C LYS A 262 -5.78 -0.82 6.44
N LEU A 263 -6.59 0.24 6.16
CA LEU A 263 -7.87 0.15 5.46
C LEU A 263 -7.83 0.50 3.97
N ARG A 264 -6.81 1.27 3.51
CA ARG A 264 -6.80 1.87 2.16
C ARG A 264 -6.89 0.85 1.04
N ASN A 265 -6.14 -0.24 1.11
CA ASN A 265 -6.26 -1.34 0.15
C ASN A 265 -7.67 -1.92 0.12
N GLN A 266 -8.27 -2.19 1.29
CA GLN A 266 -9.62 -2.74 1.38
C GLN A 266 -10.68 -1.77 0.81
N ILE A 267 -10.61 -0.49 1.16
CA ILE A 267 -11.51 0.56 0.65
C ILE A 267 -11.44 0.63 -0.87
N THR A 268 -10.22 0.61 -1.44
CA THR A 268 -10.05 0.71 -2.89
C THR A 268 -10.58 -0.52 -3.63
N LEU A 269 -10.36 -1.72 -3.12
CA LEU A 269 -10.93 -2.94 -3.71
C LEU A 269 -12.45 -2.93 -3.65
N GLN A 270 -13.03 -2.42 -2.56
CA GLN A 270 -14.49 -2.24 -2.44
C GLN A 270 -15.02 -1.19 -3.42
N LEU A 271 -14.31 -0.05 -3.59
CA LEU A 271 -14.63 0.98 -4.57
C LEU A 271 -14.63 0.41 -6.00
N ALA A 272 -13.57 -0.29 -6.38
CA ALA A 272 -13.46 -0.93 -7.69
C ALA A 272 -14.61 -1.92 -7.95
N SER A 273 -14.98 -2.70 -6.93
CA SER A 273 -16.12 -3.61 -6.99
C SER A 273 -17.45 -2.86 -7.13
N ALA A 274 -17.64 -1.77 -6.39
CA ALA A 274 -18.85 -0.93 -6.47
C ALA A 274 -18.99 -0.28 -7.85
N LEU A 275 -17.88 0.16 -8.45
CA LEU A 275 -17.86 0.66 -9.83
C LEU A 275 -18.16 -0.42 -10.87
N GLY A 276 -18.10 -1.71 -10.48
CA GLY A 276 -18.36 -2.86 -11.35
C GLY A 276 -17.15 -3.30 -12.18
N MET A 277 -15.94 -3.01 -11.73
CA MET A 277 -14.73 -3.50 -12.38
C MET A 277 -14.65 -5.01 -12.35
N ALA A 278 -14.23 -5.61 -13.46
CA ALA A 278 -13.97 -7.04 -13.53
C ALA A 278 -12.69 -7.42 -12.78
N TYR A 279 -12.65 -8.66 -12.28
CA TYR A 279 -11.43 -9.28 -11.73
C TYR A 279 -10.81 -8.56 -10.52
N VAL A 280 -11.62 -7.82 -9.75
CA VAL A 280 -11.12 -7.18 -8.52
C VAL A 280 -10.63 -8.26 -7.56
N PRO A 281 -9.37 -8.17 -7.07
CA PRO A 281 -8.87 -9.12 -6.09
C PRO A 281 -9.72 -9.14 -4.82
N ARG A 282 -10.08 -10.32 -4.33
CA ARG A 282 -10.80 -10.49 -3.06
C ARG A 282 -9.81 -10.62 -1.93
N GLY A 283 -10.11 -10.05 -0.79
CA GLY A 283 -9.24 -10.09 0.38
C GLY A 283 -9.99 -9.80 1.68
N THR A 284 -9.32 -10.10 2.79
CA THR A 284 -9.82 -9.85 4.15
C THR A 284 -8.65 -9.63 5.11
N MET A 285 -8.90 -8.89 6.19
CA MET A 285 -7.96 -8.78 7.30
C MET A 285 -7.86 -10.12 8.03
N VAL A 286 -6.65 -10.48 8.44
CA VAL A 286 -6.33 -11.67 9.23
C VAL A 286 -5.30 -11.35 10.29
N ASP A 287 -5.32 -12.08 11.40
CA ASP A 287 -4.19 -12.15 12.31
C ASP A 287 -3.23 -13.23 11.86
N LEU A 288 -1.97 -12.87 11.65
CA LEU A 288 -0.92 -13.78 11.20
C LEU A 288 -0.06 -14.26 12.36
N TYR A 289 0.07 -15.57 12.48
CA TYR A 289 1.04 -16.23 13.34
C TYR A 289 2.00 -17.03 12.47
N ILE A 290 3.30 -16.94 12.73
CA ILE A 290 4.32 -17.76 12.07
C ILE A 290 5.18 -18.39 13.16
N ASN A 291 5.31 -19.72 13.11
CA ASN A 291 6.07 -20.51 14.10
C ASN A 291 5.63 -20.16 15.54
N ASP A 292 4.32 -20.17 15.76
CA ASP A 292 3.63 -19.86 17.02
C ASP A 292 3.74 -18.36 17.47
N MET A 293 4.52 -17.53 16.78
CA MET A 293 4.70 -16.13 17.09
C MET A 293 3.68 -15.26 16.34
N TYR A 294 3.09 -14.27 17.03
CA TYR A 294 2.23 -13.26 16.41
C TYR A 294 3.04 -12.34 15.50
N TYR A 295 2.68 -12.27 14.24
CA TYR A 295 3.33 -11.42 13.22
C TYR A 295 2.54 -10.14 12.92
N GLY A 296 1.29 -10.04 13.35
CA GLY A 296 0.51 -8.83 13.25
C GLY A 296 -0.78 -8.97 12.41
N ASN A 297 -1.40 -7.83 12.17
CA ASN A 297 -2.53 -7.67 11.27
C ASN A 297 -2.04 -7.65 9.82
N TYR A 298 -2.57 -8.52 8.97
CA TYR A 298 -2.25 -8.60 7.54
C TYR A 298 -3.52 -8.57 6.71
N PHE A 299 -3.42 -8.09 5.48
CA PHE A 299 -4.49 -8.24 4.50
C PHE A 299 -4.20 -9.44 3.60
N LEU A 300 -4.96 -10.52 3.80
CA LEU A 300 -4.90 -11.72 2.98
C LEU A 300 -5.67 -11.47 1.68
N THR A 301 -5.02 -11.65 0.53
CA THR A 301 -5.65 -11.40 -0.77
C THR A 301 -5.15 -12.37 -1.83
N GLN A 302 -5.95 -12.52 -2.89
CA GLN A 302 -5.57 -13.29 -4.06
C GLN A 302 -4.40 -12.65 -4.81
N LYS A 303 -3.56 -13.48 -5.43
CA LYS A 303 -2.56 -13.00 -6.38
C LYS A 303 -3.21 -12.69 -7.71
N ILE A 304 -2.91 -11.52 -8.30
CA ILE A 304 -3.29 -11.20 -9.69
C ILE A 304 -2.52 -12.12 -10.63
N LYS A 305 -3.23 -12.89 -11.43
CA LYS A 305 -2.70 -13.81 -12.45
C LYS A 305 -3.81 -14.25 -13.40
N VAL A 306 -3.44 -14.82 -14.53
CA VAL A 306 -4.39 -15.50 -15.40
C VAL A 306 -4.85 -16.80 -14.75
N ASP A 307 -6.10 -16.83 -14.33
CA ASP A 307 -6.75 -17.97 -13.65
C ASP A 307 -8.27 -17.74 -13.62
N SER A 308 -9.05 -18.79 -13.65
CA SER A 308 -10.54 -18.72 -13.59
C SER A 308 -11.10 -18.01 -12.36
N GLU A 309 -10.32 -17.86 -11.28
CA GLU A 309 -10.70 -17.18 -10.04
C GLU A 309 -10.05 -15.80 -9.90
N SER A 310 -9.21 -15.37 -10.84
CA SER A 310 -8.55 -14.07 -10.87
C SER A 310 -8.83 -13.39 -12.22
N VAL A 311 -7.90 -13.30 -13.15
CA VAL A 311 -8.14 -12.77 -14.49
C VAL A 311 -8.51 -13.94 -15.41
N ASP A 312 -9.81 -14.13 -15.64
CA ASP A 312 -10.36 -15.27 -16.41
C ASP A 312 -10.28 -15.02 -17.92
N ILE A 313 -9.08 -15.12 -18.44
CA ILE A 313 -8.78 -15.09 -19.87
C ILE A 313 -7.99 -16.35 -20.26
N ARG A 314 -7.74 -16.56 -21.54
CA ARG A 314 -6.93 -17.69 -22.01
C ARG A 314 -5.55 -17.65 -21.34
N ASP A 315 -5.14 -18.78 -20.81
CA ASP A 315 -3.83 -18.99 -20.19
C ASP A 315 -2.87 -19.58 -21.25
N MET A 316 -2.05 -18.75 -21.85
CA MET A 316 -1.06 -19.16 -22.86
C MET A 316 0.13 -19.93 -22.25
N GLU A 317 0.43 -19.70 -20.96
CA GLU A 317 1.54 -20.39 -20.29
C GLU A 317 1.23 -21.86 -20.01
N LYS A 318 -0.03 -22.21 -19.72
CA LYS A 318 -0.40 -23.61 -19.50
C LYS A 318 -0.12 -24.53 -20.66
N SER A 319 -0.18 -24.00 -21.86
CA SER A 319 0.19 -24.78 -23.06
C SER A 319 1.68 -25.16 -23.04
N ALA A 320 2.48 -24.28 -22.49
CA ALA A 320 3.91 -24.41 -22.32
C ALA A 320 4.30 -25.40 -21.21
N GLU A 321 3.78 -25.18 -20.02
CA GLU A 321 3.99 -26.04 -18.85
C GLU A 321 3.57 -27.50 -19.10
N ALA A 322 2.65 -27.71 -20.03
CA ALA A 322 2.22 -29.07 -20.44
C ALA A 322 3.24 -29.79 -21.31
N VAL A 323 4.19 -29.10 -21.92
CA VAL A 323 5.14 -29.65 -22.90
C VAL A 323 6.56 -29.70 -22.34
N TYR A 324 6.94 -28.73 -21.52
CA TYR A 324 8.29 -28.57 -21.00
C TYR A 324 8.38 -28.90 -19.51
N SER A 325 9.49 -29.51 -19.10
CA SER A 325 9.79 -29.70 -17.66
C SER A 325 10.11 -28.36 -16.99
N GLU A 326 10.06 -28.34 -15.65
CA GLU A 326 10.49 -27.14 -14.89
C GLU A 326 11.96 -26.77 -15.20
N GLU A 327 12.82 -27.77 -15.43
CA GLU A 327 14.23 -27.58 -15.76
C GLU A 327 14.42 -27.00 -17.17
N ASP A 328 13.63 -27.48 -18.15
CA ASP A 328 13.61 -26.90 -19.50
C ASP A 328 13.07 -25.45 -19.47
N MET A 329 12.05 -25.16 -18.67
CA MET A 329 11.50 -23.82 -18.50
C MET A 329 12.52 -22.86 -17.86
N GLU A 330 13.34 -23.32 -16.94
CA GLU A 330 14.43 -22.54 -16.34
C GLU A 330 15.52 -22.21 -17.37
N GLU A 331 15.90 -23.17 -18.23
CA GLU A 331 16.85 -22.94 -19.30
C GLU A 331 16.30 -21.91 -20.32
N ILE A 332 15.04 -22.04 -20.67
CA ILE A 332 14.29 -21.13 -21.54
C ILE A 332 14.28 -19.72 -21.00
N LYS A 333 14.01 -19.54 -19.70
CA LYS A 333 14.05 -18.24 -19.00
C LYS A 333 15.41 -17.56 -19.11
N SER A 334 16.48 -18.30 -19.33
CA SER A 334 17.82 -17.75 -19.48
C SER A 334 18.08 -17.10 -20.86
N PHE A 335 17.28 -17.41 -21.89
CA PHE A 335 17.39 -16.84 -23.22
C PHE A 335 16.54 -15.57 -23.38
N GLN A 336 17.00 -14.49 -22.76
CA GLN A 336 16.36 -13.18 -22.91
C GLN A 336 16.95 -12.44 -24.08
N ASN A 337 16.08 -11.89 -24.91
CA ASN A 337 16.43 -11.04 -26.04
C ASN A 337 15.83 -9.66 -25.84
N GLU A 338 16.55 -8.62 -26.26
CA GLU A 338 16.07 -7.25 -26.22
C GLU A 338 16.60 -6.43 -27.40
N ASP A 339 15.86 -5.44 -27.86
CA ASP A 339 16.29 -4.48 -28.89
C ASP A 339 16.15 -3.02 -28.46
N GLY A 340 16.01 -2.76 -27.15
CA GLY A 340 15.84 -1.44 -26.55
C GLY A 340 14.38 -1.01 -26.36
N THR A 341 13.43 -1.54 -27.14
CA THR A 341 11.99 -1.26 -27.00
C THR A 341 11.15 -2.50 -26.77
N ARG A 342 11.72 -3.67 -27.00
CA ARG A 342 11.07 -4.97 -26.82
C ARG A 342 11.97 -5.90 -26.04
N LYS A 343 11.34 -6.70 -25.17
CA LYS A 343 11.96 -7.83 -24.47
C LYS A 343 11.13 -9.06 -24.75
N TRP A 344 11.77 -10.17 -25.16
CA TRP A 344 11.10 -11.41 -25.50
C TRP A 344 12.00 -12.61 -25.19
N THR A 345 11.41 -13.80 -25.13
CA THR A 345 12.13 -15.06 -25.07
C THR A 345 12.13 -15.75 -26.45
N GLU A 346 12.84 -16.87 -26.60
CA GLU A 346 12.73 -17.67 -27.83
C GLU A 346 11.31 -18.18 -28.02
N ASP A 347 10.88 -18.30 -29.28
CA ASP A 347 9.57 -18.87 -29.62
C ASP A 347 9.55 -20.38 -29.38
N LEU A 348 9.08 -20.75 -28.22
CA LEU A 348 9.04 -22.15 -27.80
C LEU A 348 7.74 -22.84 -28.15
N PHE A 349 6.69 -22.09 -28.46
CA PHE A 349 5.35 -22.66 -28.46
C PHE A 349 4.69 -22.65 -29.82
N HIS A 350 5.15 -21.90 -30.78
CA HIS A 350 4.53 -21.72 -32.09
C HIS A 350 3.00 -21.61 -32.00
N GLU A 351 2.53 -20.77 -31.05
CA GLU A 351 1.10 -20.54 -30.87
C GLU A 351 0.49 -20.02 -32.15
N SER A 352 -0.50 -20.73 -32.67
CA SER A 352 -1.19 -20.36 -33.89
C SER A 352 -2.14 -19.17 -33.74
N ASP A 353 -2.57 -18.86 -32.53
CA ASP A 353 -3.42 -17.74 -32.16
C ASP A 353 -2.78 -16.93 -31.04
N ILE A 354 -2.17 -15.81 -31.42
CA ILE A 354 -1.55 -14.86 -30.51
C ILE A 354 -2.46 -13.66 -30.22
N SER A 355 -3.73 -13.70 -30.61
CA SER A 355 -4.63 -12.55 -30.51
C SER A 355 -5.03 -12.13 -29.10
N GLY A 356 -4.69 -12.92 -28.07
CA GLY A 356 -5.03 -12.59 -26.69
C GLY A 356 -4.74 -13.68 -25.69
N GLY A 357 -4.89 -13.33 -24.43
CA GLY A 357 -4.44 -14.07 -23.26
C GLY A 357 -3.35 -13.29 -22.53
N TYR A 358 -3.28 -11.99 -22.77
CA TYR A 358 -2.26 -11.12 -22.18
C TYR A 358 -2.76 -10.48 -20.91
N LEU A 359 -1.94 -10.59 -19.86
CA LEU A 359 -2.00 -9.77 -18.65
C LEU A 359 -0.67 -9.03 -18.54
N PHE A 360 -0.71 -7.71 -18.46
CA PHE A 360 0.50 -6.90 -18.41
C PHE A 360 0.34 -5.72 -17.45
N GLU A 361 1.47 -5.20 -17.00
CA GLU A 361 1.55 -4.19 -15.96
C GLU A 361 2.44 -3.03 -16.45
N ARG A 362 1.98 -1.79 -16.26
CA ARG A 362 2.85 -0.63 -16.42
C ARG A 362 3.85 -0.61 -15.27
N GLU A 363 5.11 -0.43 -15.58
CA GLU A 363 6.23 -0.47 -14.63
C GLU A 363 7.17 0.72 -14.81
N LEU A 364 7.87 1.06 -13.73
CA LEU A 364 8.98 2.00 -13.77
C LEU A 364 10.14 1.44 -14.62
N PRO A 365 10.89 2.29 -15.35
CA PRO A 365 11.99 1.84 -16.21
C PRO A 365 13.02 0.94 -15.53
N ASP A 366 13.40 1.24 -14.29
CA ASP A 366 14.37 0.44 -13.52
C ASP A 366 13.84 -0.93 -13.13
N ARG A 367 12.53 -1.06 -12.88
CA ARG A 367 11.90 -2.35 -12.61
C ARG A 367 11.70 -3.14 -13.90
N PHE A 368 11.27 -2.45 -14.97
CA PHE A 368 11.13 -3.05 -16.29
C PHE A 368 12.46 -3.63 -16.80
N ALA A 369 13.59 -3.04 -16.43
CA ALA A 369 14.92 -3.58 -16.77
C ALA A 369 15.11 -5.04 -16.32
N GLY A 370 14.50 -5.44 -15.20
CA GLY A 370 14.54 -6.81 -14.65
C GLY A 370 13.48 -7.77 -15.20
N GLU A 371 12.54 -7.29 -16.01
CA GLU A 371 11.45 -8.12 -16.54
C GLU A 371 11.89 -8.95 -17.76
N THR A 372 11.29 -10.13 -17.92
CA THR A 372 11.65 -11.10 -18.97
C THR A 372 11.05 -10.74 -20.31
N SER A 373 9.78 -10.36 -20.34
CA SER A 373 9.05 -10.01 -21.57
C SER A 373 8.29 -8.71 -21.38
N GLY A 374 8.25 -7.87 -22.41
CA GLY A 374 7.56 -6.61 -22.36
C GLY A 374 7.95 -5.66 -23.48
N PHE A 375 7.44 -4.44 -23.40
CA PHE A 375 7.66 -3.44 -24.42
C PHE A 375 7.67 -2.03 -23.86
N VAL A 376 8.30 -1.13 -24.59
CA VAL A 376 8.28 0.32 -24.34
C VAL A 376 7.58 0.97 -25.52
N THR A 377 6.64 1.87 -25.26
CA THR A 377 5.94 2.64 -26.28
C THR A 377 6.78 3.86 -26.74
N ASP A 378 6.38 4.50 -27.82
CA ASP A 378 7.05 5.70 -28.33
C ASP A 378 6.94 6.88 -27.33
N GLN A 379 5.93 6.87 -26.46
CA GLN A 379 5.77 7.82 -25.35
C GLN A 379 6.70 7.52 -24.16
N GLY A 380 7.39 6.37 -24.19
CA GLY A 380 8.32 5.96 -23.13
C GLY A 380 7.69 5.11 -22.00
N ASP A 381 6.43 4.72 -22.13
CA ASP A 381 5.76 3.87 -21.17
C ASP A 381 6.26 2.43 -21.25
N CYS A 382 6.69 1.89 -20.11
CA CYS A 382 7.19 0.52 -19.98
C CYS A 382 6.06 -0.41 -19.56
N TYR A 383 5.81 -1.48 -20.30
CA TYR A 383 4.82 -2.50 -20.01
C TYR A 383 5.45 -3.89 -19.90
N ALA A 384 5.40 -4.48 -18.71
CA ALA A 384 5.89 -5.82 -18.41
C ALA A 384 4.78 -6.86 -18.61
N LEU A 385 5.02 -7.90 -19.38
CA LEU A 385 4.10 -9.02 -19.54
C LEU A 385 4.15 -9.92 -18.31
N LYS A 386 3.02 -10.07 -17.62
CA LYS A 386 2.86 -10.96 -16.45
C LYS A 386 2.25 -12.31 -16.84
N SER A 387 1.59 -12.38 -18.02
CA SER A 387 1.15 -13.60 -18.68
C SER A 387 0.93 -13.30 -20.17
N PRO A 388 1.54 -14.06 -21.08
CA PRO A 388 2.62 -15.00 -20.78
C PRO A 388 3.88 -14.24 -20.33
N ALA A 389 4.50 -14.68 -19.23
CA ALA A 389 5.74 -14.08 -18.74
C ALA A 389 6.93 -14.37 -19.67
N PHE A 390 6.84 -15.45 -20.45
CA PHE A 390 7.83 -15.89 -21.44
C PHE A 390 7.22 -15.76 -22.84
N ALA A 391 7.03 -14.52 -23.30
CA ALA A 391 6.43 -14.25 -24.59
C ALA A 391 7.45 -14.33 -25.72
N SER A 392 7.03 -14.89 -26.86
CA SER A 392 7.77 -14.81 -28.11
C SER A 392 7.79 -13.38 -28.65
N ARG A 393 8.69 -13.11 -29.59
CA ARG A 393 8.73 -11.79 -30.24
C ARG A 393 7.39 -11.41 -30.87
N ASP A 394 6.78 -12.33 -31.61
CA ASP A 394 5.49 -12.08 -32.30
C ASP A 394 4.37 -11.74 -31.28
N GLN A 395 4.37 -12.38 -30.12
CA GLN A 395 3.41 -12.08 -29.05
C GLN A 395 3.65 -10.69 -28.45
N VAL A 396 4.92 -10.33 -28.19
CA VAL A 396 5.27 -9.00 -27.67
C VAL A 396 4.95 -7.92 -28.70
N ASP A 397 5.29 -8.12 -29.97
CA ASP A 397 5.01 -7.17 -31.03
C ASP A 397 3.49 -6.96 -31.19
N TYR A 398 2.69 -8.01 -31.16
CA TYR A 398 1.23 -7.92 -31.27
C TYR A 398 0.60 -7.01 -30.20
N ILE A 399 0.92 -7.23 -28.94
CA ILE A 399 0.31 -6.43 -27.86
C ILE A 399 0.89 -5.02 -27.80
N ALA A 400 2.18 -4.87 -28.14
CA ALA A 400 2.83 -3.58 -28.22
C ALA A 400 2.26 -2.71 -29.34
N GLU A 401 2.04 -3.26 -30.53
CA GLU A 401 1.42 -2.54 -31.66
C GLU A 401 0.00 -2.10 -31.33
N LEU A 402 -0.80 -2.94 -30.66
CA LEU A 402 -2.16 -2.58 -30.25
C LEU A 402 -2.17 -1.47 -29.18
N MET A 403 -1.24 -1.51 -28.22
CA MET A 403 -1.11 -0.45 -27.22
C MET A 403 -0.61 0.85 -27.85
N GLN A 404 0.35 0.78 -28.79
CA GLN A 404 0.86 1.94 -29.50
C GLN A 404 -0.25 2.59 -30.35
N GLU A 405 -1.01 1.77 -31.10
CA GLU A 405 -2.15 2.27 -31.89
C GLU A 405 -3.18 3.00 -31.03
N PHE A 406 -3.43 2.49 -29.82
CA PHE A 406 -4.29 3.17 -28.84
C PHE A 406 -3.70 4.51 -28.40
N GLN A 407 -2.42 4.53 -28.00
CA GLN A 407 -1.78 5.76 -27.54
C GLN A 407 -1.71 6.81 -28.66
N ASP A 408 -1.34 6.45 -29.86
CA ASP A 408 -1.31 7.36 -31.00
C ASP A 408 -2.70 7.92 -31.33
N ALA A 409 -3.74 7.09 -31.26
CA ALA A 409 -5.10 7.53 -31.49
C ALA A 409 -5.61 8.51 -30.42
N VAL A 410 -5.29 8.28 -29.16
CA VAL A 410 -5.77 9.13 -28.06
C VAL A 410 -5.05 10.48 -28.00
N GLU A 411 -3.83 10.60 -28.53
CA GLU A 411 -3.10 11.85 -28.66
C GLU A 411 -3.77 12.82 -29.67
N GLU A 412 -4.43 12.29 -30.70
CA GLU A 412 -5.12 13.11 -31.67
C GLU A 412 -6.40 13.76 -31.09
N GLU A 413 -6.70 14.99 -31.46
CA GLU A 413 -7.84 15.75 -30.93
C GLU A 413 -9.18 15.01 -31.11
N ASP A 414 -9.35 14.38 -32.29
CA ASP A 414 -10.56 13.61 -32.66
C ASP A 414 -10.53 12.16 -32.18
N GLY A 415 -9.43 11.74 -31.54
CA GLY A 415 -9.26 10.38 -31.02
C GLY A 415 -9.04 9.32 -32.11
N VAL A 416 -8.67 9.72 -33.34
CA VAL A 416 -8.52 8.83 -34.50
C VAL A 416 -7.06 8.69 -34.87
N HIS A 417 -6.56 7.45 -34.90
CA HIS A 417 -5.19 7.17 -35.32
C HIS A 417 -4.89 7.68 -36.74
N PRO A 418 -3.84 8.50 -36.94
CA PRO A 418 -3.63 9.25 -38.22
C PRO A 418 -3.33 8.36 -39.43
N VAL A 419 -2.86 7.13 -39.21
CA VAL A 419 -2.49 6.20 -40.27
C VAL A 419 -3.58 5.15 -40.52
N THR A 420 -4.06 4.50 -39.45
CA THR A 420 -5.03 3.39 -39.58
C THR A 420 -6.47 3.86 -39.69
N GLY A 421 -6.77 5.07 -39.21
CA GLY A 421 -8.12 5.62 -39.13
C GLY A 421 -9.00 4.98 -38.07
N ARG A 422 -8.45 4.15 -37.19
CA ARG A 422 -9.17 3.58 -36.03
C ARG A 422 -9.33 4.61 -34.94
N HIS A 423 -10.53 4.69 -34.37
CA HIS A 423 -10.77 5.49 -33.19
C HIS A 423 -10.26 4.75 -31.92
N TYR A 424 -9.70 5.46 -30.95
CA TYR A 424 -9.16 4.85 -29.72
C TYR A 424 -10.14 3.90 -29.03
N SER A 425 -11.44 4.17 -29.08
CA SER A 425 -12.48 3.33 -28.52
C SER A 425 -12.63 1.96 -29.18
N GLU A 426 -12.01 1.76 -30.32
CA GLU A 426 -11.93 0.45 -31.00
C GLU A 426 -10.75 -0.38 -30.47
N CYS A 427 -9.74 0.26 -29.85
CA CYS A 427 -8.57 -0.39 -29.28
C CYS A 427 -8.78 -0.77 -27.83
N ILE A 428 -9.59 -0.02 -27.07
CA ILE A 428 -9.82 -0.22 -25.62
C ILE A 428 -11.30 -0.44 -25.29
N ASP A 429 -11.56 -1.10 -24.18
CA ASP A 429 -12.87 -1.09 -23.52
C ASP A 429 -13.00 0.18 -22.66
N ILE A 430 -13.74 1.17 -23.18
CA ILE A 430 -13.89 2.47 -22.53
C ILE A 430 -14.44 2.30 -21.09
N THR A 431 -15.32 1.34 -20.86
CA THR A 431 -15.94 1.16 -19.53
C THR A 431 -14.91 0.76 -18.49
N SER A 432 -14.04 -0.19 -18.81
CA SER A 432 -12.98 -0.61 -17.89
C SER A 432 -11.95 0.50 -17.64
N PHE A 433 -11.64 1.30 -18.67
CA PHE A 433 -10.74 2.46 -18.51
C PHE A 433 -11.39 3.57 -17.66
N VAL A 434 -12.68 3.84 -17.83
CA VAL A 434 -13.42 4.77 -16.95
C VAL A 434 -13.45 4.27 -15.51
N GLN A 435 -13.68 2.98 -15.29
CA GLN A 435 -13.66 2.37 -13.96
C GLN A 435 -12.29 2.52 -13.29
N LYS A 436 -11.21 2.20 -14.03
CA LYS A 436 -9.83 2.35 -13.54
C LYS A 436 -9.52 3.82 -13.24
N TYR A 437 -9.84 4.74 -14.16
CA TYR A 437 -9.67 6.18 -13.97
C TYR A 437 -10.38 6.68 -12.70
N LEU A 438 -11.63 6.28 -12.50
CA LEU A 438 -12.37 6.66 -11.29
C LEU A 438 -11.75 6.15 -10.00
N VAL A 439 -11.22 4.93 -9.99
CA VAL A 439 -10.52 4.41 -8.81
C VAL A 439 -9.30 5.25 -8.52
N GLU A 440 -8.46 5.53 -9.52
CA GLU A 440 -7.24 6.33 -9.34
C GLU A 440 -7.56 7.78 -8.95
N GLU A 441 -8.52 8.41 -9.63
CA GLU A 441 -8.85 9.80 -9.38
C GLU A 441 -9.52 10.00 -8.01
N ILE A 442 -10.42 9.09 -7.60
CA ILE A 442 -11.06 9.15 -6.28
C ILE A 442 -10.05 8.92 -5.16
N SER A 443 -9.19 7.92 -5.32
CA SER A 443 -8.21 7.54 -4.30
C SER A 443 -6.99 8.47 -4.27
N LYS A 444 -6.72 9.20 -5.36
CA LYS A 444 -5.48 9.96 -5.58
C LYS A 444 -4.24 9.12 -5.22
N ASN A 445 -4.18 7.91 -5.74
CA ASN A 445 -3.06 7.02 -5.49
C ASN A 445 -1.76 7.59 -6.05
N TYR A 446 -0.73 7.72 -5.21
CA TYR A 446 0.57 8.26 -5.61
C TYR A 446 1.23 7.45 -6.72
N ASP A 447 1.12 6.13 -6.66
CA ASP A 447 1.64 5.19 -7.67
C ASP A 447 0.69 5.03 -8.87
N GLY A 448 -0.46 5.69 -8.83
CA GLY A 448 -1.50 5.57 -9.85
C GLY A 448 -1.03 5.96 -11.25
N GLY A 449 -1.22 5.06 -12.20
CA GLY A 449 -0.80 5.26 -13.59
C GLY A 449 0.70 5.08 -13.86
N VAL A 450 1.54 4.92 -12.84
CA VAL A 450 3.02 4.84 -12.97
C VAL A 450 3.52 3.41 -12.83
N THR A 451 3.04 2.70 -11.80
CA THR A 451 3.41 1.31 -11.50
C THR A 451 2.18 0.60 -10.93
N SER A 452 2.22 -0.72 -10.78
CA SER A 452 1.09 -1.51 -10.29
C SER A 452 -0.21 -1.30 -11.07
N SER A 453 -0.12 -0.79 -12.29
CA SER A 453 -1.26 -0.51 -13.17
C SER A 453 -1.41 -1.62 -14.19
N PHE A 454 -2.38 -2.52 -13.92
CA PHE A 454 -2.61 -3.70 -14.73
C PHE A 454 -3.57 -3.44 -15.88
N PHE A 455 -3.31 -4.19 -17.00
CA PHE A 455 -4.16 -4.27 -18.18
C PHE A 455 -4.25 -5.71 -18.65
N TYR A 456 -5.33 -6.06 -19.32
CA TYR A 456 -5.45 -7.39 -19.92
C TYR A 456 -6.11 -7.35 -21.30
N LYS A 457 -5.79 -8.32 -22.13
CA LYS A 457 -6.34 -8.48 -23.48
C LYS A 457 -6.82 -9.93 -23.65
N PRO A 458 -8.14 -10.19 -23.67
CA PRO A 458 -8.66 -11.51 -24.03
C PRO A 458 -8.43 -11.82 -25.51
N GLN A 459 -8.68 -13.05 -25.94
CA GLN A 459 -8.61 -13.41 -27.35
C GLN A 459 -9.60 -12.58 -28.20
N ASP A 460 -9.29 -12.34 -29.47
CA ASP A 460 -10.14 -11.61 -30.40
C ASP A 460 -11.54 -12.24 -30.57
N THR A 461 -11.65 -13.55 -30.39
CA THR A 461 -12.94 -14.25 -30.36
C THR A 461 -13.84 -13.81 -29.22
N VAL A 462 -13.29 -13.23 -28.15
CA VAL A 462 -14.00 -12.65 -27.00
C VAL A 462 -14.10 -11.14 -27.14
N SER A 463 -12.96 -10.47 -27.33
CA SER A 463 -12.88 -9.03 -27.56
C SER A 463 -11.52 -8.67 -28.17
N SER A 464 -11.53 -7.82 -29.19
CA SER A 464 -10.31 -7.27 -29.81
C SER A 464 -9.70 -6.10 -29.03
N LYS A 465 -10.23 -5.77 -27.82
CA LYS A 465 -9.91 -4.59 -27.06
C LYS A 465 -9.00 -4.91 -25.87
N ILE A 466 -8.20 -3.93 -25.48
CA ILE A 466 -7.49 -3.90 -24.19
C ILE A 466 -8.46 -3.43 -23.11
N PHE A 467 -8.39 -4.05 -21.96
CA PHE A 467 -9.13 -3.70 -20.74
C PHE A 467 -8.18 -3.17 -19.67
N ALA A 468 -8.59 -2.14 -18.92
CA ALA A 468 -7.86 -1.66 -17.76
C ALA A 468 -8.27 -2.40 -16.48
N GLY A 469 -7.30 -2.72 -15.65
CA GLY A 469 -7.47 -3.49 -14.42
C GLY A 469 -6.79 -4.86 -14.48
N PRO A 470 -6.84 -5.61 -13.37
CA PRO A 470 -7.42 -5.25 -12.07
C PRO A 470 -6.64 -4.17 -11.30
N VAL A 471 -7.19 -3.69 -10.20
CA VAL A 471 -6.56 -2.70 -9.30
C VAL A 471 -5.65 -3.38 -8.28
N TRP A 472 -4.55 -2.69 -7.91
CA TRP A 472 -3.55 -3.22 -7.00
C TRP A 472 -2.72 -2.10 -6.35
N ASP A 473 -2.33 -2.28 -5.06
CA ASP A 473 -1.32 -1.48 -4.33
C ASP A 473 -1.75 -0.03 -4.04
N TYR A 474 -2.63 0.14 -3.04
CA TYR A 474 -3.22 1.44 -2.67
C TYR A 474 -2.91 1.86 -1.22
N ASP A 475 -1.83 1.38 -0.64
CA ASP A 475 -1.44 1.75 0.73
C ASP A 475 -0.99 3.22 0.84
N VAL A 476 -0.55 3.84 -0.25
CA VAL A 476 -0.19 5.27 -0.33
C VAL A 476 -1.28 6.14 -1.00
N ALA A 477 -2.52 5.65 -1.02
CA ALA A 477 -3.69 6.37 -1.54
C ALA A 477 -4.43 7.17 -0.44
N PHE A 478 -5.48 7.89 -0.82
CA PHE A 478 -6.34 8.69 0.08
C PHE A 478 -5.55 9.60 1.01
N GLY A 479 -4.60 10.34 0.42
CA GLY A 479 -3.79 11.31 1.13
C GLY A 479 -2.65 10.72 1.98
N ASN A 480 -2.46 9.41 1.99
CA ASN A 480 -1.37 8.76 2.72
C ASN A 480 -0.03 8.86 1.97
N CYS A 481 0.32 10.04 1.52
CA CYS A 481 1.57 10.29 0.82
C CYS A 481 2.07 11.69 1.14
N ASN A 482 3.17 11.79 1.86
CA ASN A 482 3.82 13.07 2.17
C ASN A 482 4.93 13.44 1.17
N LEU A 483 5.11 12.67 0.11
CA LEU A 483 6.13 12.90 -0.92
C LEU A 483 5.62 13.78 -2.06
N ASP A 484 4.31 13.82 -2.26
CA ASP A 484 3.66 14.49 -3.38
C ASP A 484 2.42 15.26 -2.90
N GLU A 485 2.39 16.57 -3.18
CA GLU A 485 1.30 17.44 -2.77
C GLU A 485 0.00 17.14 -3.54
N ILE A 486 0.12 16.71 -4.80
CA ILE A 486 -1.05 16.36 -5.60
C ILE A 486 -1.75 15.15 -4.98
N ALA A 487 -0.99 14.12 -4.61
CA ALA A 487 -1.52 12.92 -3.98
C ALA A 487 -2.05 13.18 -2.56
N SER A 488 -1.43 14.08 -1.80
CA SER A 488 -1.82 14.42 -0.43
C SER A 488 -2.99 15.40 -0.34
N ASN A 489 -3.22 16.21 -1.37
CA ASN A 489 -4.29 17.20 -1.40
C ASN A 489 -5.59 16.59 -1.96
N PRO A 490 -6.73 16.57 -1.21
CA PRO A 490 -7.99 16.06 -1.74
C PRO A 490 -8.61 16.92 -2.86
N ILE A 491 -8.18 18.16 -2.99
CA ILE A 491 -8.66 19.12 -3.99
C ILE A 491 -7.80 19.03 -5.26
N GLY A 492 -8.41 19.24 -6.41
CA GLY A 492 -7.74 19.18 -7.72
C GLY A 492 -7.83 17.81 -8.38
N LEU A 493 -7.93 17.79 -9.72
CA LEU A 493 -7.87 16.57 -10.53
C LEU A 493 -6.40 16.21 -10.74
N THR A 494 -6.07 14.94 -10.50
CA THR A 494 -4.74 14.43 -10.86
C THR A 494 -4.61 14.23 -12.36
N ARG A 495 -5.70 13.83 -13.00
CA ARG A 495 -5.72 13.37 -14.40
C ARG A 495 -4.65 12.31 -14.70
N LEU A 496 -3.92 11.88 -13.67
CA LEU A 496 -2.78 10.97 -13.72
C LEU A 496 -1.60 11.48 -14.59
N SER A 497 -1.54 12.80 -14.86
CA SER A 497 -0.63 13.40 -15.85
C SER A 497 0.62 14.07 -15.27
N ASP A 498 0.60 14.41 -13.99
CA ASP A 498 1.63 15.31 -13.42
C ASP A 498 2.69 14.55 -12.60
N HIS A 499 2.70 13.22 -12.69
CA HIS A 499 3.72 12.41 -12.06
C HIS A 499 5.00 12.35 -12.91
N VAL A 500 6.12 12.24 -12.23
CA VAL A 500 7.49 12.39 -12.69
C VAL A 500 7.90 11.46 -13.87
N TYR A 501 7.05 10.51 -14.29
CA TYR A 501 7.46 9.39 -15.14
C TYR A 501 6.61 9.18 -16.41
N GLY A 502 6.20 10.22 -17.11
CA GLY A 502 5.70 10.06 -18.45
C GLY A 502 4.27 10.56 -18.73
N THR A 503 3.88 10.50 -19.98
CA THR A 503 2.56 10.89 -20.45
C THR A 503 1.55 9.82 -20.06
N ASP A 504 0.57 10.19 -19.24
CA ASP A 504 -0.48 9.25 -18.87
C ASP A 504 -1.61 9.28 -19.90
N VAL A 505 -1.91 8.14 -20.47
CA VAL A 505 -3.05 7.96 -21.37
C VAL A 505 -4.39 8.39 -20.77
N PHE A 506 -4.54 8.32 -19.44
CA PHE A 506 -5.75 8.75 -18.76
C PHE A 506 -5.94 10.26 -18.78
N ALA A 507 -4.85 11.06 -18.80
CA ALA A 507 -4.93 12.50 -19.00
C ALA A 507 -5.52 12.83 -20.36
N ARG A 508 -5.04 12.15 -21.40
CA ARG A 508 -5.55 12.30 -22.77
C ARG A 508 -6.98 11.81 -22.93
N LEU A 509 -7.32 10.69 -22.30
CA LEU A 509 -8.69 10.17 -22.27
C LEU A 509 -9.65 11.15 -21.60
N TYR A 510 -9.23 11.81 -20.52
CA TYR A 510 -10.06 12.79 -19.81
C TYR A 510 -10.43 14.00 -20.69
N GLU A 511 -9.61 14.35 -21.68
CA GLU A 511 -9.89 15.41 -22.66
C GLU A 511 -10.95 14.99 -23.70
N LYS A 512 -11.26 13.68 -23.83
CA LYS A 512 -12.27 13.18 -24.78
C LYS A 512 -13.68 13.27 -24.18
N GLU A 513 -14.57 13.90 -24.93
CA GLU A 513 -15.94 14.18 -24.47
C GLU A 513 -16.70 12.90 -24.09
N ASP A 514 -16.61 11.85 -24.91
CA ASP A 514 -17.30 10.59 -24.67
C ASP A 514 -16.78 9.83 -23.43
N PHE A 515 -15.47 9.93 -23.15
CA PHE A 515 -14.85 9.39 -21.94
C PHE A 515 -15.29 10.17 -20.70
N LEU A 516 -15.24 11.51 -20.77
CA LEU A 516 -15.63 12.41 -19.67
C LEU A 516 -17.12 12.26 -19.31
N VAL A 517 -18.00 12.16 -20.30
CA VAL A 517 -19.43 11.91 -20.07
C VAL A 517 -19.64 10.61 -19.31
N LYS A 518 -19.02 9.51 -19.76
CA LYS A 518 -19.12 8.21 -19.08
C LYS A 518 -18.53 8.25 -17.66
N THR A 519 -17.44 8.98 -17.47
CA THR A 519 -16.82 9.18 -16.16
C THR A 519 -17.80 9.83 -15.17
N LYS A 520 -18.43 10.93 -15.58
CA LYS A 520 -19.44 11.65 -14.76
C LYS A 520 -20.67 10.79 -14.47
N GLU A 521 -21.14 10.04 -15.47
CA GLU A 521 -22.29 9.14 -15.32
C GLU A 521 -21.98 8.02 -14.31
N LEU A 522 -20.84 7.33 -14.47
CA LEU A 522 -20.49 6.21 -13.60
C LEU A 522 -20.15 6.69 -12.17
N TYR A 523 -19.50 7.84 -12.03
CA TYR A 523 -19.29 8.47 -10.73
C TYR A 523 -20.62 8.74 -10.02
N LYS A 524 -21.57 9.39 -10.70
CA LYS A 524 -22.90 9.71 -10.16
C LYS A 524 -23.69 8.45 -9.78
N GLU A 525 -23.66 7.43 -10.62
CA GLU A 525 -24.48 6.21 -10.44
C GLU A 525 -23.91 5.26 -9.39
N LYS A 526 -22.59 5.18 -9.26
CA LYS A 526 -21.94 4.18 -8.43
C LYS A 526 -20.87 4.73 -7.49
N GLY A 527 -20.01 5.63 -7.96
CA GLY A 527 -18.92 6.20 -7.17
C GLY A 527 -19.43 7.00 -5.97
N LEU A 528 -20.30 7.97 -6.23
CA LEU A 528 -20.87 8.84 -5.18
C LEU A 528 -21.66 8.03 -4.12
N PRO A 529 -22.60 7.13 -4.47
CA PRO A 529 -23.30 6.34 -3.46
C PRO A 529 -22.36 5.45 -2.62
N TYR A 530 -21.26 4.95 -3.21
CA TYR A 530 -20.26 4.22 -2.45
C TYR A 530 -19.54 5.11 -1.43
N LEU A 531 -19.11 6.31 -1.84
CA LEU A 531 -18.41 7.26 -0.96
C LEU A 531 -19.31 7.77 0.16
N GLU A 532 -20.58 8.06 -0.12
CA GLU A 532 -21.57 8.42 0.89
C GLU A 532 -21.71 7.32 1.94
N LYS A 533 -21.90 6.07 1.50
CA LYS A 533 -21.97 4.92 2.41
C LYS A 533 -20.67 4.69 3.18
N LEU A 534 -19.53 4.85 2.53
CA LEU A 534 -18.22 4.70 3.16
C LEU A 534 -18.03 5.68 4.31
N LEU A 535 -18.47 6.94 4.15
CA LEU A 535 -18.39 7.97 5.18
C LEU A 535 -19.43 7.81 6.28
N ASP A 536 -20.65 7.39 5.95
CA ASP A 536 -21.75 7.26 6.90
C ASP A 536 -21.48 6.13 7.91
N GLU A 537 -21.09 4.94 7.42
CA GLU A 537 -20.90 3.75 8.27
C GLU A 537 -19.65 2.93 7.94
N GLY A 538 -19.21 2.90 6.65
CA GLY A 538 -18.26 1.89 6.18
C GLY A 538 -16.89 1.97 6.84
N ILE A 539 -16.31 3.15 7.03
CA ILE A 539 -15.00 3.30 7.69
C ILE A 539 -15.12 2.89 9.17
N ASP A 540 -16.18 3.31 9.86
CA ASP A 540 -16.37 2.97 11.28
C ASP A 540 -16.57 1.48 11.50
N GLU A 541 -17.32 0.81 10.63
CA GLU A 541 -17.49 -0.64 10.67
C GLU A 541 -16.14 -1.37 10.51
N MET A 542 -15.33 -0.99 9.51
CA MET A 542 -14.01 -1.57 9.30
C MET A 542 -13.07 -1.32 10.48
N VAL A 543 -13.09 -0.10 11.04
CA VAL A 543 -12.33 0.24 12.24
C VAL A 543 -12.77 -0.60 13.43
N GLN A 544 -14.07 -0.74 13.66
CA GLN A 544 -14.60 -1.55 14.76
C GLN A 544 -14.22 -3.02 14.61
N GLU A 545 -14.28 -3.56 13.40
CA GLU A 545 -13.93 -4.96 13.12
C GLU A 545 -12.45 -5.26 13.34
N SER A 546 -11.54 -4.30 13.15
CA SER A 546 -10.09 -4.55 13.17
C SER A 546 -9.34 -3.89 14.31
N ARG A 547 -9.94 -2.98 15.09
CA ARG A 547 -9.25 -2.12 16.07
C ARG A 547 -8.31 -2.88 17.00
N ALA A 548 -8.78 -3.90 17.70
CA ALA A 548 -7.96 -4.61 18.67
C ALA A 548 -6.77 -5.34 17.99
N SER A 549 -6.97 -5.85 16.77
CA SER A 549 -5.90 -6.44 15.96
C SER A 549 -4.84 -5.38 15.57
N VAL A 550 -5.28 -4.18 15.15
CA VAL A 550 -4.36 -3.09 14.80
C VAL A 550 -3.62 -2.57 16.04
N GLU A 551 -4.28 -2.47 17.19
CA GLU A 551 -3.62 -2.11 18.45
C GLU A 551 -2.53 -3.12 18.85
N MET A 552 -2.79 -4.41 18.68
CA MET A 552 -1.78 -5.47 18.87
C MET A 552 -0.64 -5.36 17.85
N ASP A 553 -0.96 -5.08 16.59
CA ASP A 553 0.00 -4.87 15.51
C ASP A 553 0.94 -3.70 15.83
N ASN A 554 0.40 -2.58 16.31
CA ASN A 554 1.17 -1.40 16.68
C ASN A 554 2.10 -1.64 17.86
N ILE A 555 1.69 -2.44 18.88
CA ILE A 555 2.59 -2.87 19.97
C ILE A 555 3.71 -3.76 19.41
N ARG A 556 3.37 -4.72 18.52
CA ARG A 556 4.34 -5.66 17.94
C ARG A 556 5.38 -4.97 17.05
N TRP A 557 4.98 -3.90 16.36
CA TRP A 557 5.77 -3.19 15.37
C TRP A 557 5.94 -1.70 15.74
N GLU A 558 6.08 -1.36 17.01
CA GLU A 558 6.18 0.01 17.54
C GLU A 558 7.22 0.89 16.81
N GLU A 559 8.30 0.30 16.33
CA GLU A 559 9.36 1.01 15.60
C GLU A 559 9.23 0.88 14.06
N LEU A 560 8.04 0.65 13.55
CA LEU A 560 7.85 0.60 12.12
C LEU A 560 8.07 1.98 11.51
N GLU A 561 9.21 2.19 10.85
CA GLU A 561 9.50 3.43 10.14
C GLU A 561 8.56 3.56 8.93
N ASN A 562 7.62 4.49 9.01
CA ASN A 562 6.72 4.84 7.93
C ASN A 562 7.03 6.22 7.38
N ARG A 563 7.74 6.27 6.25
CA ARG A 563 8.15 7.52 5.58
C ARG A 563 7.03 8.26 4.84
N TYR A 564 5.87 7.64 4.69
CA TYR A 564 4.70 8.23 4.00
C TYR A 564 3.66 8.78 4.95
N GLN A 565 3.77 8.48 6.24
CA GLN A 565 2.78 8.76 7.25
C GLN A 565 2.80 10.23 7.70
N TYR A 566 1.63 10.82 7.88
CA TYR A 566 1.46 12.15 8.50
C TYR A 566 1.18 12.09 9.99
N TYR A 567 0.49 11.04 10.46
CA TYR A 567 0.03 10.89 11.82
C TYR A 567 0.58 9.61 12.43
N GLU A 568 1.16 9.72 13.62
CA GLU A 568 1.71 8.59 14.35
C GLU A 568 0.63 7.79 15.09
N GLU A 569 -0.51 8.44 15.42
CA GLU A 569 -1.60 7.80 16.15
C GLU A 569 -2.68 7.28 15.22
N TYR A 570 -3.12 6.04 15.46
CA TYR A 570 -4.15 5.35 14.68
C TYR A 570 -5.44 6.16 14.51
N ASP A 571 -5.98 6.72 15.62
CA ASP A 571 -7.24 7.47 15.59
C ASP A 571 -7.12 8.77 14.78
N ASN A 572 -5.95 9.42 14.78
CA ASN A 572 -5.68 10.59 13.95
C ASN A 572 -5.61 10.20 12.46
N SER A 573 -4.97 9.08 12.16
CA SER A 573 -4.90 8.55 10.79
C SER A 573 -6.28 8.17 10.25
N VAL A 574 -7.16 7.60 11.08
CA VAL A 574 -8.55 7.29 10.70
C VAL A 574 -9.36 8.58 10.46
N ARG A 575 -9.23 9.57 11.34
CA ARG A 575 -9.90 10.88 11.17
C ARG A 575 -9.45 11.58 9.88
N TYR A 576 -8.16 11.55 9.60
CA TYR A 576 -7.61 12.12 8.38
C TYR A 576 -8.10 11.38 7.12
N LEU A 577 -8.17 10.06 7.15
CA LEU A 577 -8.75 9.28 6.06
C LEU A 577 -10.21 9.70 5.77
N LYS A 578 -11.05 9.83 6.81
CA LYS A 578 -12.43 10.31 6.66
C LYS A 578 -12.48 11.72 6.08
N TYR A 579 -11.69 12.63 6.63
CA TYR A 579 -11.58 14.00 6.13
C TYR A 579 -11.19 14.02 4.64
N PHE A 580 -10.17 13.26 4.27
CA PHE A 580 -9.73 13.20 2.88
C PHE A 580 -10.84 12.72 1.94
N VAL A 581 -11.52 11.62 2.29
CA VAL A 581 -12.62 11.07 1.49
C VAL A 581 -13.76 12.05 1.36
N GLU A 582 -14.12 12.74 2.43
CA GLU A 582 -15.20 13.75 2.43
C GLU A 582 -14.84 14.95 1.54
N GLN A 583 -13.66 15.53 1.71
CA GLN A 583 -13.21 16.66 0.89
C GLN A 583 -13.09 16.26 -0.59
N ARG A 584 -12.61 15.05 -0.85
CA ARG A 584 -12.50 14.51 -2.20
C ARG A 584 -13.85 14.34 -2.87
N MET A 585 -14.81 13.77 -2.17
CA MET A 585 -16.18 13.60 -2.65
C MET A 585 -16.82 14.98 -2.95
N ASN A 586 -16.68 15.94 -2.04
CA ASN A 586 -17.21 17.28 -2.21
C ASN A 586 -16.60 17.98 -3.44
N PHE A 587 -15.30 17.90 -3.63
CA PHE A 587 -14.63 18.46 -4.80
C PHE A 587 -15.11 17.82 -6.10
N LEU A 588 -15.18 16.48 -6.17
CA LEU A 588 -15.63 15.78 -7.37
C LEU A 588 -17.12 16.08 -7.69
N ASN A 589 -17.97 16.25 -6.68
CA ASN A 589 -19.35 16.69 -6.88
C ASN A 589 -19.39 18.08 -7.54
N GLN A 590 -18.61 19.03 -7.06
CA GLN A 590 -18.54 20.38 -7.65
C GLN A 590 -18.09 20.34 -9.12
N VAL A 591 -17.02 19.61 -9.42
CA VAL A 591 -16.46 19.55 -10.79
C VAL A 591 -17.34 18.72 -11.74
N TRP A 592 -17.79 17.54 -11.31
CA TRP A 592 -18.44 16.59 -12.22
C TRP A 592 -19.96 16.71 -12.26
N LEU A 593 -20.61 17.13 -11.17
CA LEU A 593 -22.08 17.19 -11.09
C LEU A 593 -22.61 18.63 -11.17
N GLU A 594 -21.91 19.58 -10.55
CA GLU A 594 -22.33 20.98 -10.53
C GLU A 594 -21.71 21.79 -11.69
N GLY A 595 -20.64 21.27 -12.29
CA GLY A 595 -19.98 21.90 -13.44
C GLY A 595 -19.09 23.08 -13.06
N GLU A 596 -18.63 23.14 -11.80
CA GLU A 596 -17.69 24.15 -11.36
C GLU A 596 -16.32 23.97 -12.03
N VAL A 597 -15.69 25.08 -12.39
CA VAL A 597 -14.39 25.11 -13.05
C VAL A 597 -13.31 25.45 -12.03
N TYR A 598 -12.21 24.75 -12.09
CA TYR A 598 -11.02 24.98 -11.27
C TYR A 598 -9.78 25.11 -12.17
N HIS A 599 -8.84 25.92 -11.73
CA HIS A 599 -7.59 26.20 -12.40
C HIS A 599 -6.40 25.88 -11.51
N ASN A 600 -5.33 25.38 -12.10
CA ASN A 600 -4.08 25.10 -11.39
C ASN A 600 -3.20 26.36 -11.38
N VAL A 601 -2.82 26.78 -10.18
CA VAL A 601 -1.77 27.78 -9.97
C VAL A 601 -0.53 27.02 -9.53
N THR A 602 0.37 26.78 -10.48
CA THR A 602 1.57 25.96 -10.28
C THR A 602 2.76 26.83 -9.93
N PHE A 603 3.46 26.50 -8.86
CA PHE A 603 4.71 27.13 -8.41
C PHE A 603 5.88 26.20 -8.68
N VAL A 604 6.85 26.67 -9.47
CA VAL A 604 7.98 25.88 -9.95
C VAL A 604 9.27 26.35 -9.28
N VAL A 605 10.02 25.43 -8.67
CA VAL A 605 11.35 25.68 -8.08
C VAL A 605 12.37 24.81 -8.80
N ASP A 606 13.44 25.42 -9.31
CA ASP A 606 14.53 24.73 -10.01
C ASP A 606 14.08 23.87 -11.22
N GLY A 607 12.97 24.23 -11.84
CA GLY A 607 12.42 23.58 -13.02
C GLY A 607 11.36 22.50 -12.72
N GLU A 608 11.13 22.19 -11.44
CA GLU A 608 10.17 21.18 -11.01
C GLU A 608 8.97 21.82 -10.31
N PRO A 609 7.75 21.30 -10.50
CA PRO A 609 6.59 21.71 -9.73
C PRO A 609 6.84 21.51 -8.23
N TRP A 610 6.77 22.61 -7.49
CA TRP A 610 6.99 22.60 -6.03
C TRP A 610 5.69 22.62 -5.24
N GLN A 611 4.69 23.40 -5.74
CA GLN A 611 3.36 23.49 -5.13
C GLN A 611 2.33 23.77 -6.23
N ILE A 612 1.15 23.14 -6.13
CA ILE A 612 0.01 23.36 -7.01
C ILE A 612 -1.20 23.73 -6.16
N ASN A 613 -1.72 24.96 -6.35
CA ASN A 613 -2.95 25.37 -5.73
C ASN A 613 -4.09 25.24 -6.76
N CYS A 614 -5.06 24.38 -6.47
CA CYS A 614 -6.27 24.28 -7.28
C CYS A 614 -7.28 25.33 -6.82
N VAL A 615 -7.57 26.29 -7.68
CA VAL A 615 -8.36 27.50 -7.38
C VAL A 615 -9.62 27.51 -8.23
N LYS A 616 -10.78 27.72 -7.61
CA LYS A 616 -12.06 27.84 -8.33
C LYS A 616 -12.05 29.07 -9.24
N ASP A 617 -12.66 28.93 -10.42
CA ASP A 617 -12.76 30.02 -11.41
C ASP A 617 -13.26 31.35 -10.78
N GLY A 618 -12.49 32.40 -10.97
CA GLY A 618 -12.79 33.73 -10.42
C GLY A 618 -12.45 33.94 -8.93
N GLU A 619 -11.94 32.91 -8.23
CA GLU A 619 -11.47 33.08 -6.86
C GLU A 619 -10.01 33.56 -6.80
N LEU A 620 -9.55 33.93 -5.61
CA LEU A 620 -8.19 34.42 -5.39
C LEU A 620 -7.23 33.25 -5.19
N PRO A 621 -5.95 33.34 -5.65
CA PRO A 621 -5.00 32.24 -5.60
C PRO A 621 -4.50 31.88 -4.19
N GLY A 622 -4.96 32.57 -3.16
CA GLY A 622 -4.49 32.41 -1.79
C GLY A 622 -3.23 33.19 -1.47
N ASN A 623 -2.55 32.82 -0.39
CA ASN A 623 -1.33 33.47 0.02
C ASN A 623 -0.17 33.05 -0.89
N GLU A 624 0.80 33.96 -1.03
CA GLU A 624 2.05 33.68 -1.72
C GLU A 624 2.83 32.60 -0.95
N PRO A 625 3.07 31.43 -1.55
CA PRO A 625 3.87 30.42 -0.87
C PRO A 625 5.35 30.81 -0.86
N VAL A 626 6.05 30.48 0.22
CA VAL A 626 7.48 30.79 0.37
C VAL A 626 8.24 29.48 0.48
N PRO A 627 9.07 29.12 -0.53
CA PRO A 627 9.83 27.90 -0.46
C PRO A 627 10.84 27.97 0.68
N ALA A 628 10.89 26.90 1.52
CA ALA A 628 11.86 26.80 2.62
C ALA A 628 13.28 26.87 2.07
N ARG A 629 14.14 27.63 2.73
CA ARG A 629 15.44 28.01 2.22
C ARG A 629 16.56 27.80 3.25
N ASN A 630 17.71 27.36 2.90
CA ASN A 630 18.75 27.89 2.01
C ASN A 630 19.63 26.81 1.43
N ILE A 631 19.59 26.61 0.14
CA ILE A 631 20.63 25.89 -0.56
C ILE A 631 21.57 26.94 -1.17
N GLY A 632 22.83 27.04 -0.72
CA GLY A 632 23.87 27.84 -1.37
C GLY A 632 23.78 29.35 -1.26
N GLY A 633 23.08 29.92 -0.25
CA GLY A 633 23.19 31.38 -0.01
C GLY A 633 22.39 32.28 -0.95
N SER A 634 21.34 31.79 -1.61
CA SER A 634 20.43 32.60 -2.41
C SER A 634 19.18 33.02 -1.61
N LEU A 635 18.65 34.22 -1.82
CA LEU A 635 17.45 34.76 -1.19
C LEU A 635 16.25 34.62 -2.13
N PHE A 636 15.14 34.08 -1.65
CA PHE A 636 13.88 34.07 -2.39
C PHE A 636 13.35 35.51 -2.56
N MET A 637 13.06 35.89 -3.81
CA MET A 637 12.63 37.24 -4.17
C MET A 637 11.16 37.33 -4.59
N GLY A 638 10.50 36.18 -4.78
CA GLY A 638 9.10 36.10 -5.22
C GLY A 638 8.92 35.19 -6.44
N TRP A 639 7.72 35.19 -6.96
CA TRP A 639 7.26 34.37 -8.08
C TRP A 639 6.95 35.20 -9.30
N VAL A 640 7.34 34.74 -10.47
CA VAL A 640 6.99 35.37 -11.76
C VAL A 640 6.56 34.30 -12.78
N THR A 641 5.64 34.67 -13.68
CA THR A 641 5.33 33.83 -14.84
C THR A 641 6.47 33.85 -15.87
N ASP A 642 6.43 32.98 -16.88
CA ASP A 642 7.35 33.00 -18.05
C ASP A 642 7.44 34.37 -18.73
N LYS A 643 6.38 35.15 -18.65
CA LYS A 643 6.31 36.51 -19.18
C LYS A 643 6.84 37.59 -18.21
N GLY A 644 7.38 37.18 -17.06
CA GLY A 644 7.91 38.07 -16.03
C GLY A 644 6.82 38.81 -15.23
N ILE A 645 5.58 38.34 -15.24
CA ILE A 645 4.48 38.93 -14.47
C ILE A 645 4.59 38.39 -13.03
N PRO A 646 4.70 39.27 -12.00
CA PRO A 646 4.81 38.83 -10.62
C PRO A 646 3.48 38.23 -10.12
N PHE A 647 3.59 37.33 -9.13
CA PHE A 647 2.43 36.82 -8.41
C PHE A 647 1.67 37.92 -7.72
N ASP A 648 0.35 37.90 -7.85
CA ASP A 648 -0.57 38.86 -7.20
C ASP A 648 -1.72 38.10 -6.53
N ARG A 649 -1.66 37.96 -5.22
CA ARG A 649 -2.67 37.27 -4.41
C ARG A 649 -4.07 37.94 -4.44
N PHE A 650 -4.18 39.15 -4.97
CA PHE A 650 -5.44 39.86 -5.09
C PHE A 650 -6.06 39.80 -6.50
N LYS A 651 -5.39 39.10 -7.42
CA LYS A 651 -5.87 38.93 -8.78
C LYS A 651 -6.62 37.58 -8.89
N PRO A 652 -7.94 37.60 -9.24
CA PRO A 652 -8.69 36.37 -9.46
C PRO A 652 -8.09 35.49 -10.57
N VAL A 653 -8.20 34.19 -10.40
CA VAL A 653 -7.71 33.16 -11.34
C VAL A 653 -8.83 32.77 -12.28
N TYR A 654 -8.54 32.80 -13.60
CA TYR A 654 -9.48 32.43 -14.67
C TYR A 654 -8.89 31.47 -15.69
N GLU A 655 -7.63 31.08 -15.51
CA GLU A 655 -6.89 30.14 -16.35
C GLU A 655 -5.77 29.51 -15.55
N ASP A 656 -5.26 28.37 -16.00
CA ASP A 656 -4.08 27.75 -15.40
C ASP A 656 -2.87 28.67 -15.53
N ILE A 657 -2.12 28.85 -14.44
CA ILE A 657 -0.99 29.79 -14.38
C ILE A 657 0.20 29.09 -13.74
N THR A 658 1.36 29.21 -14.40
CA THR A 658 2.63 28.72 -13.84
C THR A 658 3.51 29.89 -13.43
N TYR A 659 4.03 29.83 -12.21
CA TYR A 659 4.97 30.79 -11.64
C TYR A 659 6.29 30.09 -11.35
N HIS A 660 7.40 30.77 -11.66
CA HIS A 660 8.76 30.32 -11.39
C HIS A 660 9.37 31.12 -10.25
N ALA A 661 10.10 30.45 -9.36
CA ALA A 661 10.80 31.10 -8.25
C ALA A 661 11.92 32.00 -8.76
N VAL A 662 11.99 33.21 -8.25
CA VAL A 662 13.08 34.16 -8.51
C VAL A 662 14.01 34.19 -7.31
N TRP A 663 15.30 33.97 -7.57
CA TRP A 663 16.34 33.92 -6.55
C TRP A 663 17.37 35.00 -6.73
N GLN A 664 17.83 35.61 -5.64
CA GLN A 664 19.00 36.50 -5.61
C GLN A 664 20.16 35.78 -4.92
N GLU A 665 21.26 35.60 -5.62
CA GLU A 665 22.49 35.09 -5.00
C GLU A 665 23.00 36.10 -3.96
N LEU A 666 23.26 35.61 -2.74
CA LEU A 666 23.95 36.40 -1.73
C LEU A 666 25.47 36.29 -1.95
N PRO A 667 26.22 37.39 -1.83
CA PRO A 667 27.68 37.32 -1.90
C PRO A 667 28.17 36.38 -0.80
N LEU A 668 29.02 35.41 -1.19
CA LEU A 668 29.71 34.57 -0.22
C LEU A 668 30.47 35.48 0.72
N PRO A 669 30.51 35.24 2.06
CA PRO A 669 31.41 35.97 2.95
C PRO A 669 32.84 35.80 2.41
N GLU A 670 33.55 36.90 2.22
CA GLU A 670 34.98 36.87 1.90
C GLU A 670 35.65 35.98 2.94
N GLU A 671 36.34 34.92 2.49
CA GLU A 671 37.18 34.12 3.37
C GLU A 671 38.19 35.08 4.02
N GLY A 672 37.92 35.45 5.26
CA GLY A 672 38.87 36.23 6.04
C GLY A 672 40.16 35.44 6.14
N GLU A 673 41.23 36.00 5.63
CA GLU A 673 42.59 35.48 5.85
C GLU A 673 42.80 35.21 7.35
N PRO A 674 43.54 34.11 7.67
CA PRO A 674 43.65 33.56 8.99
C PRO A 674 44.30 34.50 10.02
#